data_f5f8fb5d055be064466067a6b07471e6
#
_entry.id   f5f8fb5d055be064466067a6b07471e6
#
_cell.length_a   1.000
_cell.length_b   1.000
_cell.length_c   1.000
_cell.angle_alpha   90.00
_cell.angle_beta   90.00
_cell.angle_gamma   90.00
#
_symmetry.space_group_name_H-M   'P 1'
#
loop_
_entity.id
_entity.type
_entity.pdbx_description
1 polymer ?
#
loop_
_entity_poly.entity_id
_entity_poly.type
_entity_poly.pdbx_seq_one_letter_code
_entity_poly.pdbx_strand_id
1 'polypeptide(L)'
;LDAAVDDLEVIAAPGQGMSMDYHSLNAMLNLYGPSGEIQFDKDREAAKQYFLQHVNQNTVFFHNLRERLDYLVENEYYELATIEQYDFAFIERLNDLAYSKKFRFQTFLGAFKYYTSYTLKTFDGKRYLERFEDRVVMTALGLAQGDEQLAIDLVEEIIGGRFQPATPTFLNTAKAQRGELVSCFLLRIEDNMESISRGINSSLQLSKRGGGVALSLSNIREAGAPIKQIENQSSGIIPVMKLLEDSFSYANQLGARQGAGAVYLSAHHPDIMRFLDTKRENADEKIRIKTLSLGVVVPDITFELAKNNEDMYLFSPYDVEKVYGVPFGDVPISEKYREMVADGRIKKTKIKARDFFQTIAEIQFESGYPYIVFEDTVNAANPIKGRINMSNLCSEILQVNTPTTFNEDLSYDVIGKDISCNLGSMNIALSMDAPDFGKTVETAIRGLSAVSDMSHIQSVRSIEVGNDQSHAIGLGQMNLHGYLAREHVHYGSDEAIDFTNIYFYTVLFHALRASNTIAIERGVTFGGFEDSKYASGEFFDKYTEQAWVPATERAAGLFAASGVAIPTQDDWLQLKASVMQHGLYNQNLQAVPPTGSISYINHSTSSIHPIASKIEIRKEGKLGRVYYPAPFMTNDNLEYYTDAYEIGPEKIIDTYAAATQHVDQGLSLTLFFKDTATTRDINKAQIYAWRKGIKTIYYIRLRQLALEGTEVDGCVSCML
;
A
#
# COMPACT_ATOMS: atom_id res chain seq x y z
N LEU A 1 23.38 13.61 -19.39
CA LEU A 1 24.85 13.51 -19.52
C LEU A 1 25.52 14.80 -19.07
N ASP A 2 25.13 15.94 -19.63
CA ASP A 2 25.76 17.22 -19.33
C ASP A 2 25.61 17.64 -17.86
N ALA A 3 24.46 17.43 -17.25
CA ALA A 3 24.21 17.80 -15.85
C ALA A 3 24.99 16.91 -14.85
N ALA A 4 25.32 15.68 -15.22
CA ALA A 4 26.16 14.80 -14.40
C ALA A 4 27.66 15.13 -14.57
N VAL A 5 28.04 15.66 -15.75
CA VAL A 5 29.39 16.12 -16.04
C VAL A 5 29.72 17.39 -15.24
N ASP A 6 28.75 18.32 -15.12
CA ASP A 6 28.97 19.54 -14.32
C ASP A 6 29.19 19.24 -12.84
N ASP A 7 28.49 18.24 -12.27
CA ASP A 7 28.74 17.79 -10.90
C ASP A 7 30.09 17.07 -10.76
N LEU A 8 30.56 16.42 -11.82
CA LEU A 8 31.86 15.77 -11.85
C LEU A 8 33.03 16.79 -11.78
N GLU A 9 32.92 17.88 -12.50
CA GLU A 9 33.95 18.90 -12.54
C GLU A 9 34.14 19.63 -11.20
N VAL A 10 33.06 19.80 -10.44
CA VAL A 10 33.09 20.50 -9.14
C VAL A 10 33.74 19.65 -8.04
N ILE A 11 33.69 18.33 -8.15
CA ILE A 11 34.17 17.41 -7.11
C ILE A 11 35.57 16.88 -7.41
N ALA A 12 35.97 16.84 -8.67
CA ALA A 12 37.26 16.33 -9.14
C ALA A 12 38.34 17.42 -9.27
N ALA A 13 38.28 18.45 -8.41
CA ALA A 13 39.31 19.50 -8.44
C ALA A 13 40.69 18.87 -8.14
N PRO A 14 41.70 19.06 -9.03
CA PRO A 14 43.01 18.46 -8.85
C PRO A 14 43.65 18.98 -7.57
N GLY A 15 44.09 18.09 -6.68
CA GLY A 15 44.82 18.45 -5.48
C GLY A 15 44.06 18.40 -4.18
N GLN A 16 42.75 18.06 -4.19
CA GLN A 16 42.06 17.68 -2.99
C GLN A 16 42.34 16.20 -2.72
N GLY A 17 42.90 15.91 -1.55
CA GLY A 17 43.22 14.55 -1.14
C GLY A 17 42.05 13.58 -1.28
N MET A 18 42.33 12.30 -1.18
CA MET A 18 41.35 11.23 -1.36
C MET A 18 40.04 11.56 -0.71
N SER A 19 38.97 11.70 -1.55
CA SER A 19 37.61 11.83 -1.05
C SER A 19 37.25 10.60 -0.24
N MET A 20 36.55 10.80 0.89
CA MET A 20 36.05 9.67 1.70
C MET A 20 35.13 8.79 0.87
N ASP A 21 35.18 7.50 1.13
CA ASP A 21 34.24 6.54 0.60
C ASP A 21 32.78 6.92 0.99
N TYR A 22 31.85 6.70 0.08
CA TYR A 22 30.44 7.06 0.30
C TYR A 22 29.84 6.36 1.51
N HIS A 23 30.21 5.12 1.80
CA HIS A 23 29.73 4.41 2.98
C HIS A 23 30.23 5.08 4.27
N SER A 24 31.48 5.47 4.30
CA SER A 24 32.07 6.19 5.44
C SER A 24 31.46 7.58 5.64
N LEU A 25 31.16 8.29 4.55
CA LEU A 25 30.45 9.57 4.60
C LEU A 25 29.06 9.43 5.18
N ASN A 26 28.32 8.43 4.75
CA ASN A 26 26.98 8.16 5.28
C ASN A 26 27.04 7.82 6.77
N ALA A 27 28.03 7.05 7.21
CA ALA A 27 28.22 6.69 8.61
C ALA A 27 28.50 7.90 9.51
N MET A 28 28.94 9.03 8.96
CA MET A 28 29.17 10.25 9.72
C MET A 28 27.88 10.87 10.26
N LEU A 29 26.71 10.45 9.77
CA LEU A 29 25.42 10.84 10.36
C LEU A 29 25.27 10.34 11.80
N ASN A 30 25.96 9.27 12.17
CA ASN A 30 25.96 8.73 13.53
C ASN A 30 27.00 9.41 14.44
N LEU A 31 27.80 10.33 13.90
CA LEU A 31 28.82 11.07 14.62
C LEU A 31 28.45 12.54 14.66
N TYR A 32 28.50 13.14 15.86
CA TYR A 32 28.24 14.55 16.01
C TYR A 32 29.48 15.36 15.56
N GLY A 33 29.21 16.52 14.96
CA GLY A 33 30.27 17.48 14.63
C GLY A 33 30.85 18.17 15.87
N PRO A 34 31.84 19.05 15.67
CA PRO A 34 32.57 19.72 16.79
C PRO A 34 31.63 20.50 17.74
N SER A 35 30.53 21.02 17.23
CA SER A 35 29.54 21.79 18.02
C SER A 35 28.38 20.96 18.52
N GLY A 36 28.42 19.62 18.38
CA GLY A 36 27.35 18.70 18.77
C GLY A 36 26.23 18.59 17.75
N GLU A 37 26.40 19.14 16.56
CA GLU A 37 25.42 19.09 15.47
C GLU A 37 25.46 17.75 14.71
N ILE A 38 24.30 17.40 14.10
CA ILE A 38 24.19 16.27 13.17
C ILE A 38 24.74 16.73 11.82
N GLN A 39 25.57 15.91 11.21
CA GLN A 39 26.27 16.25 9.96
C GLN A 39 25.44 15.83 8.71
N PHE A 40 24.29 16.47 8.49
CA PHE A 40 23.39 16.15 7.37
C PHE A 40 24.03 16.32 6.00
N ASP A 41 24.95 17.26 5.83
CA ASP A 41 25.66 17.49 4.58
C ASP A 41 26.49 16.28 4.12
N LYS A 42 26.92 15.45 5.07
CA LYS A 42 27.70 14.25 4.77
C LYS A 42 26.91 13.20 4.02
N ASP A 43 25.60 13.12 4.22
CA ASP A 43 24.76 12.19 3.49
C ASP A 43 24.58 12.63 2.02
N ARG A 44 24.43 13.92 1.77
CA ARG A 44 24.38 14.44 0.41
C ARG A 44 25.71 14.22 -0.32
N GLU A 45 26.82 14.44 0.36
CA GLU A 45 28.15 14.09 -0.16
C GLU A 45 28.25 12.60 -0.46
N ALA A 46 27.74 11.73 0.42
CA ALA A 46 27.73 10.28 0.22
C ALA A 46 26.97 9.91 -1.06
N ALA A 47 25.81 10.52 -1.30
CA ALA A 47 25.02 10.29 -2.52
C ALA A 47 25.83 10.66 -3.77
N LYS A 48 26.49 11.80 -3.76
CA LYS A 48 27.36 12.24 -4.87
C LYS A 48 28.55 11.30 -5.10
N GLN A 49 29.23 10.91 -4.03
CA GLN A 49 30.38 10.01 -4.14
C GLN A 49 29.98 8.60 -4.59
N TYR A 50 28.79 8.11 -4.16
CA TYR A 50 28.24 6.86 -4.65
C TYR A 50 28.05 6.90 -6.17
N PHE A 51 27.47 7.98 -6.67
CA PHE A 51 27.30 8.17 -8.11
C PHE A 51 28.65 8.18 -8.84
N LEU A 52 29.63 8.91 -8.34
CA LEU A 52 30.92 9.04 -8.97
C LEU A 52 31.78 7.78 -8.87
N GLN A 53 31.87 7.19 -7.70
CA GLN A 53 32.76 6.06 -7.43
C GLN A 53 32.19 4.72 -7.88
N HIS A 54 30.88 4.59 -7.97
CA HIS A 54 30.23 3.32 -8.29
C HIS A 54 29.34 3.38 -9.52
N VAL A 55 28.30 4.22 -9.53
CA VAL A 55 27.28 4.22 -10.58
C VAL A 55 27.88 4.59 -11.93
N ASN A 56 28.57 5.70 -12.00
CA ASN A 56 29.13 6.23 -13.24
C ASN A 56 30.15 5.26 -13.86
N GLN A 57 30.96 4.61 -13.03
CA GLN A 57 31.99 3.66 -13.48
C GLN A 57 31.39 2.34 -13.99
N ASN A 58 30.18 2.02 -13.59
CA ASN A 58 29.49 0.79 -13.98
C ASN A 58 28.32 1.05 -14.95
N THR A 59 28.22 2.25 -15.51
CA THR A 59 27.17 2.60 -16.48
C THR A 59 27.65 2.34 -17.89
N VAL A 60 26.77 1.77 -18.73
CA VAL A 60 26.99 1.66 -20.16
C VAL A 60 26.61 2.99 -20.81
N PHE A 61 27.56 3.62 -21.51
CA PHE A 61 27.32 4.88 -22.20
C PHE A 61 27.04 4.66 -23.67
N PHE A 62 26.13 5.46 -24.22
CA PHE A 62 25.75 5.44 -25.61
C PHE A 62 26.08 6.80 -26.24
N HIS A 63 26.34 6.82 -27.53
CA HIS A 63 26.71 8.03 -28.25
C HIS A 63 25.56 9.05 -28.30
N ASN A 64 24.32 8.59 -28.47
CA ASN A 64 23.12 9.40 -28.50
C ASN A 64 21.89 8.58 -28.10
N LEU A 65 20.75 9.26 -27.95
CA LEU A 65 19.51 8.62 -27.51
C LEU A 65 19.02 7.57 -28.51
N ARG A 66 19.12 7.81 -29.81
CA ARG A 66 18.65 6.86 -30.82
C ARG A 66 19.46 5.56 -30.74
N GLU A 67 20.77 5.66 -30.66
CA GLU A 67 21.64 4.49 -30.53
C GLU A 67 21.31 3.71 -29.24
N ARG A 68 21.06 4.42 -28.16
CA ARG A 68 20.68 3.81 -26.89
C ARG A 68 19.36 3.06 -27.00
N LEU A 69 18.32 3.69 -27.53
CA LEU A 69 17.00 3.04 -27.68
C LEU A 69 17.05 1.87 -28.63
N ASP A 70 17.73 1.99 -29.78
CA ASP A 70 17.89 0.91 -30.74
C ASP A 70 18.59 -0.29 -30.10
N TYR A 71 19.67 -0.06 -29.39
CA TYR A 71 20.40 -1.11 -28.68
C TYR A 71 19.52 -1.81 -27.62
N LEU A 72 18.80 -1.04 -26.82
CA LEU A 72 18.00 -1.58 -25.72
C LEU A 72 16.78 -2.36 -26.26
N VAL A 73 16.22 -1.96 -27.38
CA VAL A 73 15.14 -2.72 -28.04
C VAL A 73 15.68 -4.00 -28.69
N GLU A 74 16.76 -3.90 -29.46
CA GLU A 74 17.35 -5.04 -30.17
C GLU A 74 17.84 -6.14 -29.22
N ASN A 75 18.33 -5.75 -28.05
CA ASN A 75 18.84 -6.69 -27.05
C ASN A 75 17.80 -7.07 -25.98
N GLU A 76 16.53 -6.81 -26.25
CA GLU A 76 15.38 -7.25 -25.43
C GLU A 76 15.36 -6.66 -24.01
N TYR A 77 15.84 -5.43 -23.85
CA TYR A 77 15.74 -4.69 -22.59
C TYR A 77 14.48 -3.83 -22.52
N TYR A 78 14.14 -3.12 -23.60
CA TYR A 78 12.93 -2.31 -23.71
C TYR A 78 11.90 -2.93 -24.63
N GLU A 79 10.62 -2.72 -24.33
CA GLU A 79 9.51 -3.11 -25.19
C GLU A 79 9.45 -2.20 -26.42
N LEU A 80 9.58 -2.80 -27.61
CA LEU A 80 9.43 -2.06 -28.86
C LEU A 80 8.05 -1.39 -28.97
N ALA A 81 6.99 -2.10 -28.54
CA ALA A 81 5.62 -1.61 -28.59
C ALA A 81 5.41 -0.27 -27.88
N THR A 82 6.10 -0.05 -26.76
CA THR A 82 6.04 1.22 -26.04
C THR A 82 6.63 2.36 -26.87
N ILE A 83 7.79 2.13 -27.46
CA ILE A 83 8.52 3.16 -28.24
C ILE A 83 7.80 3.47 -29.55
N GLU A 84 7.24 2.47 -30.21
CA GLU A 84 6.52 2.63 -31.48
C GLU A 84 5.26 3.50 -31.40
N GLN A 85 4.73 3.71 -30.20
CA GLN A 85 3.55 4.56 -29.99
C GLN A 85 3.85 6.05 -30.19
N TYR A 86 5.13 6.43 -30.29
CA TYR A 86 5.57 7.82 -30.34
C TYR A 86 6.56 8.07 -31.47
N ASP A 87 6.55 9.29 -32.01
CA ASP A 87 7.63 9.75 -32.86
C ASP A 87 8.92 9.92 -32.05
N PHE A 88 10.05 9.57 -32.65
CA PHE A 88 11.33 9.73 -31.99
C PHE A 88 11.59 11.18 -31.51
N ALA A 89 11.21 12.16 -32.31
CA ALA A 89 11.34 13.56 -31.94
C ALA A 89 10.62 13.89 -30.63
N PHE A 90 9.46 13.28 -30.38
CA PHE A 90 8.75 13.46 -29.12
C PHE A 90 9.52 12.80 -27.95
N ILE A 91 9.98 11.58 -28.13
CA ILE A 91 10.77 10.87 -27.10
C ILE A 91 12.01 11.69 -26.74
N GLU A 92 12.69 12.25 -27.74
CA GLU A 92 13.86 13.11 -27.54
C GLU A 92 13.53 14.35 -26.72
N ARG A 93 12.42 15.04 -27.05
CA ARG A 93 11.95 16.21 -26.28
C ARG A 93 11.59 15.82 -24.83
N LEU A 94 10.95 14.68 -24.64
CA LEU A 94 10.59 14.19 -23.31
C LEU A 94 11.83 13.88 -22.48
N ASN A 95 12.81 13.24 -23.09
CA ASN A 95 14.10 12.98 -22.49
C ASN A 95 14.80 14.28 -22.08
N ASP A 96 14.84 15.25 -22.96
CA ASP A 96 15.43 16.57 -22.68
C ASP A 96 14.70 17.28 -21.54
N LEU A 97 13.37 17.18 -21.51
CA LEU A 97 12.58 17.72 -20.41
C LEU A 97 12.97 17.09 -19.06
N ALA A 98 13.06 15.76 -19.00
CA ALA A 98 13.42 15.05 -17.78
C ALA A 98 14.82 15.48 -17.28
N TYR A 99 15.80 15.52 -18.16
CA TYR A 99 17.16 15.91 -17.80
C TYR A 99 17.30 17.40 -17.49
N SER A 100 16.44 18.26 -18.06
CA SER A 100 16.43 19.71 -17.78
C SER A 100 16.07 20.02 -16.32
N LYS A 101 15.40 19.10 -15.65
CA LYS A 101 15.00 19.27 -14.24
C LYS A 101 16.18 19.11 -13.27
N LYS A 102 17.32 18.63 -13.73
CA LYS A 102 18.53 18.44 -12.94
C LYS A 102 18.30 17.66 -11.64
N PHE A 103 17.60 16.54 -11.77
CA PHE A 103 17.28 15.68 -10.61
C PHE A 103 18.55 15.20 -9.91
N ARG A 104 18.52 15.20 -8.56
CA ARG A 104 19.60 14.65 -7.72
C ARG A 104 19.01 13.96 -6.53
N PHE A 105 19.52 12.77 -6.21
CA PHE A 105 19.17 12.10 -4.97
C PHE A 105 19.67 12.89 -3.78
N GLN A 106 18.79 13.14 -2.81
CA GLN A 106 19.09 13.91 -1.62
C GLN A 106 19.79 13.08 -0.53
N THR A 107 19.69 11.76 -0.61
CA THR A 107 20.24 10.84 0.38
C THR A 107 21.02 9.73 -0.30
N PHE A 108 22.02 9.19 0.41
CA PHE A 108 22.74 8.01 -0.07
C PHE A 108 21.79 6.81 -0.23
N LEU A 109 20.95 6.55 0.78
CA LEU A 109 20.04 5.40 0.74
C LEU A 109 19.06 5.49 -0.44
N GLY A 110 18.54 6.68 -0.74
CA GLY A 110 17.68 6.88 -1.90
C GLY A 110 18.35 6.49 -3.21
N ALA A 111 19.58 6.97 -3.42
CA ALA A 111 20.37 6.63 -4.59
C ALA A 111 20.69 5.12 -4.63
N PHE A 112 21.13 4.58 -3.53
CA PHE A 112 21.47 3.16 -3.41
C PHE A 112 20.26 2.25 -3.71
N LYS A 113 19.10 2.56 -3.13
CA LYS A 113 17.86 1.81 -3.37
C LYS A 113 17.44 1.87 -4.85
N TYR A 114 17.53 3.04 -5.46
CA TYR A 114 17.19 3.18 -6.87
C TYR A 114 18.10 2.31 -7.75
N TYR A 115 19.41 2.44 -7.62
CA TYR A 115 20.34 1.72 -8.49
C TYR A 115 20.42 0.22 -8.21
N THR A 116 20.15 -0.22 -7.00
CA THR A 116 20.12 -1.67 -6.68
C THR A 116 18.82 -2.34 -7.01
N SER A 117 17.68 -1.63 -6.96
CA SER A 117 16.36 -2.27 -7.00
C SER A 117 15.47 -1.85 -8.16
N TYR A 118 15.66 -0.69 -8.78
CA TYR A 118 14.72 -0.15 -9.77
C TYR A 118 15.28 0.01 -11.16
N THR A 119 16.53 0.42 -11.27
CA THR A 119 17.12 0.73 -12.57
C THR A 119 17.28 -0.50 -13.46
N LEU A 120 17.22 -0.29 -14.77
CA LEU A 120 17.54 -1.33 -15.74
C LEU A 120 19.04 -1.62 -15.69
N LYS A 121 19.39 -2.90 -15.61
CA LYS A 121 20.77 -3.39 -15.62
C LYS A 121 20.97 -4.38 -16.73
N THR A 122 22.23 -4.60 -17.12
CA THR A 122 22.60 -5.71 -17.98
C THR A 122 22.13 -7.03 -17.35
N PHE A 123 21.85 -8.05 -18.19
CA PHE A 123 21.29 -9.32 -17.68
C PHE A 123 22.21 -10.03 -16.67
N ASP A 124 23.51 -9.74 -16.71
CA ASP A 124 24.45 -10.24 -15.68
C ASP A 124 24.39 -9.41 -14.37
N GLY A 125 23.62 -8.33 -14.35
CA GLY A 125 23.45 -7.48 -13.18
C GLY A 125 24.62 -6.58 -12.85
N LYS A 126 25.65 -6.52 -13.69
CA LYS A 126 26.90 -5.83 -13.37
C LYS A 126 26.96 -4.37 -13.79
N ARG A 127 26.19 -3.97 -14.80
CA ARG A 127 26.26 -2.63 -15.37
C ARG A 127 24.89 -2.00 -15.47
N TYR A 128 24.85 -0.68 -15.27
CA TYR A 128 23.62 0.12 -15.33
C TYR A 128 23.35 0.61 -16.76
N LEU A 129 22.09 0.47 -17.18
CA LEU A 129 21.62 0.89 -18.50
C LEU A 129 20.71 2.12 -18.43
N GLU A 130 20.28 2.49 -17.23
CA GLU A 130 19.39 3.64 -17.00
C GLU A 130 19.89 4.50 -15.83
N ARG A 131 19.62 5.80 -15.92
CA ARG A 131 19.57 6.70 -14.79
C ARG A 131 18.13 6.89 -14.34
N PHE A 132 17.93 7.59 -13.23
CA PHE A 132 16.58 7.86 -12.71
C PHE A 132 15.71 8.55 -13.77
N GLU A 133 16.24 9.56 -14.46
CA GLU A 133 15.52 10.28 -15.51
C GLU A 133 15.07 9.35 -16.63
N ASP A 134 15.91 8.41 -17.02
CA ASP A 134 15.58 7.42 -18.05
C ASP A 134 14.44 6.53 -17.62
N ARG A 135 14.46 6.04 -16.34
CA ARG A 135 13.39 5.22 -15.78
C ARG A 135 12.08 5.97 -15.72
N VAL A 136 12.12 7.26 -15.37
CA VAL A 136 10.94 8.12 -15.36
C VAL A 136 10.36 8.30 -16.77
N VAL A 137 11.19 8.58 -17.75
CA VAL A 137 10.76 8.74 -19.14
C VAL A 137 10.10 7.47 -19.66
N MET A 138 10.72 6.33 -19.45
CA MET A 138 10.15 5.05 -19.90
C MET A 138 8.86 4.69 -19.18
N THR A 139 8.76 4.98 -17.90
CA THR A 139 7.53 4.79 -17.13
C THR A 139 6.41 5.67 -17.70
N ALA A 140 6.70 6.94 -17.95
CA ALA A 140 5.74 7.88 -18.51
C ALA A 140 5.26 7.46 -19.90
N LEU A 141 6.18 7.07 -20.79
CA LEU A 141 5.83 6.58 -22.12
C LEU A 141 4.94 5.34 -22.06
N GLY A 142 5.28 4.40 -21.19
CA GLY A 142 4.49 3.17 -21.04
C GLY A 142 3.09 3.43 -20.51
N LEU A 143 2.96 4.24 -19.47
CA LEU A 143 1.66 4.53 -18.86
C LEU A 143 0.78 5.46 -19.73
N ALA A 144 1.39 6.35 -20.49
CA ALA A 144 0.63 7.27 -21.33
C ALA A 144 0.04 6.63 -22.58
N GLN A 145 0.55 5.47 -22.99
CA GLN A 145 0.00 4.67 -24.12
C GLN A 145 -0.24 5.49 -25.38
N GLY A 146 0.73 6.31 -25.75
CA GLY A 146 0.67 7.15 -26.95
C GLY A 146 0.12 8.57 -26.73
N ASP A 147 -0.41 8.86 -25.57
CA ASP A 147 -0.88 10.20 -25.21
C ASP A 147 0.30 11.09 -24.81
N GLU A 148 0.75 11.93 -25.72
CA GLU A 148 1.92 12.78 -25.54
C GLU A 148 1.78 13.72 -24.36
N GLN A 149 0.61 14.35 -24.17
CA GLN A 149 0.41 15.27 -23.05
C GLN A 149 0.45 14.56 -21.71
N LEU A 150 -0.13 13.37 -21.61
CA LEU A 150 -0.06 12.57 -20.39
C LEU A 150 1.38 12.15 -20.08
N ALA A 151 2.16 11.80 -21.10
CA ALA A 151 3.58 11.47 -20.92
C ALA A 151 4.36 12.66 -20.35
N ILE A 152 4.13 13.87 -20.86
CA ILE A 152 4.75 15.10 -20.35
C ILE A 152 4.33 15.32 -18.89
N ASP A 153 3.05 15.23 -18.59
CA ASP A 153 2.52 15.45 -17.25
C ASP A 153 3.09 14.42 -16.24
N LEU A 154 3.20 13.15 -16.63
CA LEU A 154 3.78 12.11 -15.79
C LEU A 154 5.26 12.38 -15.50
N VAL A 155 6.04 12.79 -16.49
CA VAL A 155 7.44 13.16 -16.28
C VAL A 155 7.54 14.31 -15.29
N GLU A 156 6.75 15.37 -15.47
CA GLU A 156 6.74 16.54 -14.58
C GLU A 156 6.43 16.13 -13.14
N GLU A 157 5.41 15.31 -12.93
CA GLU A 157 4.97 14.93 -11.59
C GLU A 157 5.96 13.97 -10.91
N ILE A 158 6.50 13.00 -11.64
CA ILE A 158 7.42 12.01 -11.08
C ILE A 158 8.81 12.63 -10.82
N ILE A 159 9.37 13.35 -11.77
CA ILE A 159 10.65 14.05 -11.60
C ILE A 159 10.54 15.11 -10.49
N GLY A 160 9.40 15.79 -10.44
CA GLY A 160 9.13 16.77 -9.37
C GLY A 160 8.93 16.15 -8.00
N GLY A 161 8.88 14.83 -7.91
CA GLY A 161 8.72 14.09 -6.66
C GLY A 161 7.32 14.13 -6.08
N ARG A 162 6.35 14.72 -6.79
CA ARG A 162 4.98 14.89 -6.31
C ARG A 162 4.17 13.61 -6.36
N PHE A 163 4.45 12.74 -7.34
CA PHE A 163 3.83 11.43 -7.50
C PHE A 163 4.90 10.38 -7.72
N GLN A 164 4.81 9.28 -7.00
CA GLN A 164 5.71 8.13 -7.15
C GLN A 164 4.89 6.88 -7.39
N PRO A 165 4.99 6.26 -8.58
CA PRO A 165 4.38 4.95 -8.81
C PRO A 165 4.92 3.91 -7.82
N ALA A 166 4.10 2.92 -7.50
CA ALA A 166 4.52 1.81 -6.64
C ALA A 166 5.69 1.04 -7.25
N THR A 167 6.40 0.31 -6.41
CA THR A 167 7.59 -0.44 -6.81
C THR A 167 7.41 -1.26 -8.08
N PRO A 168 6.39 -2.13 -8.24
CA PRO A 168 6.28 -2.94 -9.44
C PRO A 168 6.03 -2.12 -10.70
N THR A 169 5.26 -1.07 -10.61
CA THR A 169 4.99 -0.19 -11.74
C THR A 169 6.26 0.52 -12.19
N PHE A 170 6.97 1.15 -11.26
CA PHE A 170 8.19 1.91 -11.56
C PHE A 170 9.32 1.00 -12.03
N LEU A 171 9.43 -0.18 -11.43
CA LEU A 171 10.45 -1.18 -11.78
C LEU A 171 10.22 -1.77 -13.18
N ASN A 172 8.99 -2.09 -13.53
CA ASN A 172 8.70 -2.98 -14.67
C ASN A 172 8.18 -2.29 -15.92
N THR A 173 7.63 -1.08 -15.83
CA THR A 173 7.02 -0.44 -17.01
C THR A 173 8.01 -0.26 -18.14
N ALA A 174 7.59 -0.67 -19.35
CA ALA A 174 8.34 -0.58 -20.61
C ALA A 174 9.58 -1.48 -20.71
N LYS A 175 9.85 -2.31 -19.72
CA LYS A 175 10.90 -3.33 -19.82
C LYS A 175 10.36 -4.57 -20.56
N ALA A 176 11.16 -5.11 -21.48
CA ALA A 176 10.78 -6.31 -22.26
C ALA A 176 10.71 -7.57 -21.38
N GLN A 177 11.67 -7.74 -20.50
CA GLN A 177 11.71 -8.82 -19.51
C GLN A 177 11.19 -8.26 -18.19
N ARG A 178 9.91 -8.44 -17.93
CA ARG A 178 9.30 -7.80 -16.78
C ARG A 178 8.34 -8.69 -16.00
N GLY A 179 8.18 -8.39 -14.72
CA GLY A 179 7.07 -8.88 -13.90
C GLY A 179 5.80 -8.06 -14.14
N GLU A 180 4.80 -8.29 -13.31
CA GLU A 180 3.55 -7.55 -13.39
C GLU A 180 3.73 -6.10 -12.94
N LEU A 181 2.87 -5.22 -13.46
CA LEU A 181 2.83 -3.81 -13.05
C LEU A 181 2.13 -3.61 -11.71
N VAL A 182 1.37 -4.60 -11.28
CA VAL A 182 0.66 -4.62 -9.98
C VAL A 182 1.24 -5.71 -9.11
N SER A 183 1.24 -5.50 -7.79
CA SER A 183 1.91 -6.42 -6.87
C SER A 183 0.99 -7.03 -5.82
N CYS A 184 -0.27 -6.66 -5.79
CA CYS A 184 -1.18 -7.06 -4.72
C CYS A 184 -2.43 -7.71 -5.31
N PHE A 185 -2.75 -8.90 -4.79
CA PHE A 185 -3.91 -9.67 -5.23
C PHE A 185 -4.66 -10.21 -4.04
N LEU A 186 -6.00 -10.16 -4.09
CA LEU A 186 -6.87 -10.68 -3.05
C LEU A 186 -7.79 -11.72 -3.67
N LEU A 187 -7.78 -12.91 -3.08
CA LEU A 187 -8.57 -14.05 -3.53
C LEU A 187 -9.49 -14.52 -2.42
N ARG A 188 -10.73 -14.82 -2.74
CA ARG A 188 -11.61 -15.53 -1.83
C ARG A 188 -11.65 -17.02 -2.19
N ILE A 189 -11.77 -17.86 -1.20
CA ILE A 189 -11.89 -19.31 -1.37
C ILE A 189 -13.27 -19.73 -0.89
N GLU A 190 -13.95 -20.57 -1.68
CA GLU A 190 -15.24 -21.15 -1.33
C GLU A 190 -15.04 -22.55 -0.71
N ASP A 191 -16.09 -23.07 -0.07
CA ASP A 191 -16.05 -24.30 0.71
C ASP A 191 -16.18 -25.57 -0.17
N ASN A 192 -15.22 -25.76 -1.05
CA ASN A 192 -15.12 -26.98 -1.86
C ASN A 192 -13.66 -27.19 -2.31
N MET A 193 -13.34 -28.43 -2.64
CA MET A 193 -11.98 -28.81 -3.01
C MET A 193 -11.51 -28.11 -4.27
N GLU A 194 -12.40 -27.87 -5.23
CA GLU A 194 -12.10 -27.21 -6.49
C GLU A 194 -11.64 -25.77 -6.25
N SER A 195 -12.33 -25.05 -5.38
CA SER A 195 -11.96 -23.67 -5.01
C SER A 195 -10.65 -23.62 -4.20
N ILE A 196 -10.47 -24.53 -3.24
CA ILE A 196 -9.23 -24.62 -2.44
C ILE A 196 -8.04 -24.92 -3.36
N SER A 197 -8.18 -25.91 -4.24
CA SER A 197 -7.17 -26.29 -5.22
C SER A 197 -6.81 -25.13 -6.15
N ARG A 198 -7.82 -24.43 -6.65
CA ARG A 198 -7.62 -23.26 -7.52
C ARG A 198 -6.92 -22.12 -6.77
N GLY A 199 -7.26 -21.92 -5.49
CA GLY A 199 -6.60 -20.92 -4.64
C GLY A 199 -5.11 -21.18 -4.52
N ILE A 200 -4.71 -22.43 -4.34
CA ILE A 200 -3.31 -22.84 -4.27
C ILE A 200 -2.61 -22.59 -5.61
N ASN A 201 -3.22 -23.01 -6.71
CA ASN A 201 -2.67 -22.78 -8.05
C ASN A 201 -2.53 -21.29 -8.37
N SER A 202 -3.54 -20.50 -8.07
CA SER A 202 -3.51 -19.05 -8.28
C SER A 202 -2.42 -18.39 -7.46
N SER A 203 -2.24 -18.82 -6.21
CA SER A 203 -1.16 -18.32 -5.34
C SER A 203 0.22 -18.58 -5.93
N LEU A 204 0.44 -19.78 -6.46
CA LEU A 204 1.70 -20.11 -7.14
C LEU A 204 1.93 -19.23 -8.37
N GLN A 205 0.90 -19.07 -9.22
CA GLN A 205 1.02 -18.29 -10.45
C GLN A 205 1.28 -16.80 -10.19
N LEU A 206 0.58 -16.23 -9.21
CA LEU A 206 0.73 -14.83 -8.85
C LEU A 206 2.04 -14.56 -8.12
N SER A 207 2.43 -15.44 -7.22
CA SER A 207 3.68 -15.31 -6.45
C SER A 207 4.90 -15.44 -7.37
N LYS A 208 4.87 -16.34 -8.36
CA LYS A 208 5.89 -16.48 -9.37
C LYS A 208 6.20 -15.16 -10.09
N ARG A 209 5.20 -14.31 -10.25
CA ARG A 209 5.32 -12.99 -10.91
C ARG A 209 5.69 -11.87 -9.94
N GLY A 210 6.01 -12.20 -8.69
CA GLY A 210 6.38 -11.25 -7.66
C GLY A 210 5.21 -10.63 -6.91
N GLY A 211 4.00 -11.18 -7.04
CA GLY A 211 2.80 -10.67 -6.39
C GLY A 211 2.68 -11.09 -4.94
N GLY A 212 2.21 -10.18 -4.09
CA GLY A 212 1.71 -10.50 -2.77
C GLY A 212 0.25 -10.96 -2.87
N VAL A 213 -0.11 -12.02 -2.20
CA VAL A 213 -1.46 -12.62 -2.30
C VAL A 213 -2.08 -12.73 -0.92
N ALA A 214 -3.30 -12.20 -0.79
CA ALA A 214 -4.12 -12.41 0.41
C ALA A 214 -5.30 -13.31 0.05
N LEU A 215 -5.63 -14.25 0.93
CA LEU A 215 -6.72 -15.19 0.73
C LEU A 215 -7.66 -15.15 1.93
N SER A 216 -8.98 -15.13 1.65
CA SER A 216 -10.00 -15.27 2.68
C SER A 216 -10.35 -16.75 2.85
N LEU A 217 -10.22 -17.24 4.06
CA LEU A 217 -10.52 -18.63 4.42
C LEU A 217 -11.85 -18.77 5.18
N SER A 218 -12.56 -17.66 5.38
CA SER A 218 -13.78 -17.63 6.22
C SER A 218 -14.87 -18.57 5.77
N ASN A 219 -14.96 -18.88 4.48
CA ASN A 219 -16.01 -19.73 3.92
C ASN A 219 -15.75 -21.23 4.06
N ILE A 220 -14.52 -21.61 4.41
CA ILE A 220 -14.11 -23.02 4.56
C ILE A 220 -14.66 -23.54 5.87
N ARG A 221 -15.27 -24.74 5.85
CA ARG A 221 -15.81 -25.35 7.05
C ARG A 221 -14.73 -25.68 8.08
N GLU A 222 -15.12 -25.64 9.35
CA GLU A 222 -14.23 -25.89 10.48
C GLU A 222 -13.77 -27.33 10.59
N ALA A 223 -12.70 -27.58 11.36
CA ALA A 223 -12.29 -28.92 11.74
C ALA A 223 -13.41 -29.62 12.49
N GLY A 224 -13.63 -30.90 12.14
CA GLY A 224 -14.68 -31.71 12.74
C GLY A 224 -16.07 -31.55 12.06
N ALA A 225 -16.21 -30.62 11.11
CA ALA A 225 -17.44 -30.47 10.35
C ALA A 225 -17.71 -31.71 9.48
N PRO A 226 -18.98 -32.02 9.19
CA PRO A 226 -19.30 -33.15 8.33
C PRO A 226 -18.93 -32.88 6.87
N ILE A 227 -18.52 -33.95 6.17
CA ILE A 227 -18.35 -33.96 4.71
C ILE A 227 -19.26 -35.07 4.19
N LYS A 228 -20.15 -34.73 3.23
CA LYS A 228 -21.12 -35.67 2.69
C LYS A 228 -21.94 -36.36 3.78
N GLN A 229 -22.31 -35.57 4.81
CA GLN A 229 -23.09 -36.01 5.98
C GLN A 229 -22.33 -36.96 6.95
N ILE A 230 -21.04 -37.20 6.73
CA ILE A 230 -20.20 -37.98 7.65
C ILE A 230 -19.54 -37.01 8.63
N GLU A 231 -19.85 -37.16 9.91
CA GLU A 231 -19.33 -36.31 11.00
C GLU A 231 -17.82 -36.43 11.15
N ASN A 232 -17.18 -35.38 11.66
CA ASN A 232 -15.76 -35.29 11.99
C ASN A 232 -14.80 -35.55 10.82
N GLN A 233 -15.22 -35.26 9.59
CA GLN A 233 -14.40 -35.49 8.40
C GLN A 233 -13.52 -34.31 7.99
N SER A 234 -13.95 -33.09 8.28
CA SER A 234 -13.17 -31.90 7.88
C SER A 234 -11.93 -31.73 8.75
N SER A 235 -10.83 -31.38 8.12
CA SER A 235 -9.57 -31.01 8.82
C SER A 235 -9.51 -29.51 9.17
N GLY A 236 -10.47 -28.71 8.71
CA GLY A 236 -10.53 -27.28 8.96
C GLY A 236 -9.54 -26.46 8.14
N ILE A 237 -9.23 -25.25 8.60
CA ILE A 237 -8.42 -24.30 7.84
C ILE A 237 -6.91 -24.44 8.01
N ILE A 238 -6.43 -25.03 9.10
CA ILE A 238 -4.98 -25.07 9.38
C ILE A 238 -4.21 -25.83 8.29
N PRO A 239 -4.63 -27.00 7.81
CA PRO A 239 -3.93 -27.68 6.71
C PRO A 239 -3.92 -26.86 5.41
N VAL A 240 -4.99 -26.10 5.14
CA VAL A 240 -5.03 -25.19 3.97
C VAL A 240 -3.98 -24.10 4.12
N MET A 241 -3.84 -23.52 5.30
CA MET A 241 -2.81 -22.52 5.60
C MET A 241 -1.40 -23.09 5.36
N LYS A 242 -1.15 -24.32 5.76
CA LYS A 242 0.14 -25.00 5.53
C LYS A 242 0.43 -25.17 4.04
N LEU A 243 -0.55 -25.61 3.27
CA LEU A 243 -0.41 -25.73 1.82
C LEU A 243 -0.10 -24.37 1.17
N LEU A 244 -0.76 -23.31 1.60
CA LEU A 244 -0.51 -21.97 1.09
C LEU A 244 0.88 -21.46 1.47
N GLU A 245 1.30 -21.66 2.72
CA GLU A 245 2.63 -21.27 3.17
C GLU A 245 3.72 -21.98 2.36
N ASP A 246 3.59 -23.27 2.15
CA ASP A 246 4.54 -24.05 1.34
C ASP A 246 4.54 -23.61 -0.13
N SER A 247 3.37 -23.25 -0.66
CA SER A 247 3.25 -22.74 -2.03
C SER A 247 4.00 -21.42 -2.22
N PHE A 248 3.86 -20.49 -1.29
CA PHE A 248 4.60 -19.22 -1.33
C PHE A 248 6.10 -19.43 -1.17
N SER A 249 6.49 -20.32 -0.26
CA SER A 249 7.90 -20.68 -0.07
C SER A 249 8.51 -21.29 -1.34
N TYR A 250 7.78 -22.18 -1.99
CA TYR A 250 8.24 -22.79 -3.24
C TYR A 250 8.39 -21.74 -4.36
N ALA A 251 7.39 -20.88 -4.53
CA ALA A 251 7.42 -19.84 -5.57
C ALA A 251 8.57 -18.84 -5.36
N ASN A 252 8.92 -18.54 -4.10
CA ASN A 252 10.04 -17.66 -3.77
C ASN A 252 11.39 -18.21 -4.22
N GLN A 253 11.52 -19.53 -4.30
CA GLN A 253 12.76 -20.15 -4.77
C GLN A 253 12.96 -20.04 -6.27
N LEU A 254 11.89 -19.73 -7.02
CA LEU A 254 11.90 -19.67 -8.49
C LEU A 254 12.14 -18.28 -9.04
N GLY A 255 11.98 -17.25 -8.24
CA GLY A 255 12.01 -15.86 -8.68
C GLY A 255 13.06 -15.00 -8.00
N ALA A 256 13.38 -13.87 -8.63
CA ALA A 256 14.26 -12.84 -8.09
C ALA A 256 13.62 -12.04 -6.96
N ARG A 257 12.30 -12.15 -6.77
CA ARG A 257 11.51 -11.46 -5.75
C ARG A 257 10.78 -12.46 -4.87
N GLN A 258 10.79 -12.19 -3.56
CA GLN A 258 10.02 -13.01 -2.63
C GLN A 258 8.54 -12.68 -2.72
N GLY A 259 7.71 -13.67 -3.05
CA GLY A 259 6.27 -13.58 -2.90
C GLY A 259 5.91 -13.68 -1.42
N ALA A 260 4.87 -12.97 -1.01
CA ALA A 260 4.37 -12.99 0.35
C ALA A 260 2.88 -13.34 0.35
N GLY A 261 2.41 -13.99 1.41
CA GLY A 261 1.03 -14.39 1.57
C GLY A 261 0.43 -13.89 2.88
N ALA A 262 -0.87 -13.61 2.83
CA ALA A 262 -1.68 -13.34 4.02
C ALA A 262 -2.96 -14.15 3.97
N VAL A 263 -3.48 -14.52 5.11
CA VAL A 263 -4.77 -15.20 5.22
C VAL A 263 -5.66 -14.45 6.20
N TYR A 264 -6.92 -14.30 5.83
CA TYR A 264 -7.94 -13.59 6.62
C TYR A 264 -9.00 -14.57 7.07
N LEU A 265 -9.46 -14.41 8.31
CA LEU A 265 -10.50 -15.26 8.89
C LEU A 265 -11.49 -14.39 9.69
N SER A 266 -12.77 -14.72 9.60
CA SER A 266 -13.79 -14.10 10.45
C SER A 266 -13.53 -14.42 11.91
N ALA A 267 -13.72 -13.45 12.79
CA ALA A 267 -13.65 -13.64 14.25
C ALA A 267 -14.62 -14.71 14.75
N HIS A 268 -15.72 -14.94 14.04
CA HIS A 268 -16.75 -15.90 14.43
C HIS A 268 -16.67 -17.25 13.73
N HIS A 269 -15.54 -17.51 13.06
CA HIS A 269 -15.24 -18.84 12.52
C HIS A 269 -14.85 -19.79 13.66
N PRO A 270 -15.34 -21.04 13.68
CA PRO A 270 -15.03 -21.98 14.75
C PRO A 270 -13.54 -22.30 14.95
N ASP A 271 -12.71 -22.14 13.92
CA ASP A 271 -11.28 -22.38 14.01
C ASP A 271 -10.48 -21.14 14.44
N ILE A 272 -11.13 -20.04 14.82
CA ILE A 272 -10.44 -18.76 15.07
C ILE A 272 -9.34 -18.86 16.12
N MET A 273 -9.55 -19.58 17.22
CA MET A 273 -8.54 -19.65 18.27
C MET A 273 -7.33 -20.49 17.83
N ARG A 274 -7.55 -21.56 17.09
CA ARG A 274 -6.46 -22.36 16.48
C ARG A 274 -5.71 -21.57 15.42
N PHE A 275 -6.43 -20.76 14.63
CA PHE A 275 -5.84 -19.84 13.66
C PHE A 275 -4.86 -18.88 14.33
N LEU A 276 -5.28 -18.25 15.42
CA LEU A 276 -4.43 -17.33 16.18
C LEU A 276 -3.23 -18.03 16.81
N ASP A 277 -3.43 -19.23 17.34
CA ASP A 277 -2.37 -19.99 18.00
C ASP A 277 -1.23 -20.41 17.06
N THR A 278 -1.45 -20.40 15.73
CA THR A 278 -0.40 -20.70 14.76
C THR A 278 0.78 -19.71 14.83
N LYS A 279 0.56 -18.52 15.41
CA LYS A 279 1.59 -17.47 15.56
C LYS A 279 2.22 -17.42 16.97
N ARG A 280 1.83 -18.30 17.88
CA ARG A 280 2.47 -18.33 19.18
C ARG A 280 3.92 -18.83 19.06
N GLU A 281 4.82 -18.27 19.87
CA GLU A 281 6.24 -18.65 19.88
C GLU A 281 6.44 -20.12 20.24
N ASN A 282 5.60 -20.65 21.11
CA ASN A 282 5.66 -22.04 21.57
C ASN A 282 4.69 -22.96 20.84
N ALA A 283 4.20 -22.58 19.67
CA ALA A 283 3.32 -23.41 18.88
C ALA A 283 4.05 -24.69 18.42
N ASP A 284 3.29 -25.82 18.40
CA ASP A 284 3.77 -27.05 17.80
C ASP A 284 4.15 -26.83 16.33
N GLU A 285 5.28 -27.35 15.91
CA GLU A 285 5.77 -27.21 14.52
C GLU A 285 4.74 -27.67 13.47
N LYS A 286 3.87 -28.60 13.82
CA LYS A 286 2.80 -29.08 12.93
C LYS A 286 1.76 -28.02 12.60
N ILE A 287 1.53 -27.08 13.50
CA ILE A 287 0.55 -26.02 13.33
C ILE A 287 1.17 -24.64 13.16
N ARG A 288 2.45 -24.49 13.44
CA ARG A 288 3.13 -23.19 13.38
C ARG A 288 3.18 -22.64 11.97
N ILE A 289 2.76 -21.39 11.84
CA ILE A 289 2.83 -20.63 10.59
C ILE A 289 3.89 -19.54 10.75
N LYS A 290 4.96 -19.63 9.96
CA LYS A 290 6.13 -18.74 10.08
C LYS A 290 6.04 -17.53 9.16
N THR A 291 5.61 -17.72 7.91
CA THR A 291 5.75 -16.71 6.85
C THR A 291 4.44 -16.08 6.40
N LEU A 292 3.29 -16.67 6.70
CA LEU A 292 2.01 -16.06 6.39
C LEU A 292 1.66 -14.95 7.38
N SER A 293 1.21 -13.82 6.88
CA SER A 293 0.54 -12.82 7.69
C SER A 293 -0.89 -13.25 8.00
N LEU A 294 -1.37 -12.96 9.19
CA LEU A 294 -2.73 -13.28 9.60
C LEU A 294 -3.56 -12.00 9.75
N GLY A 295 -4.80 -12.03 9.28
CA GLY A 295 -5.78 -10.98 9.50
C GLY A 295 -7.08 -11.54 10.07
N VAL A 296 -7.76 -10.78 10.90
CA VAL A 296 -9.05 -11.15 11.49
C VAL A 296 -10.07 -10.08 11.13
N VAL A 297 -11.21 -10.52 10.62
CA VAL A 297 -12.35 -9.65 10.33
C VAL A 297 -13.26 -9.65 11.55
N VAL A 298 -13.37 -8.52 12.24
CA VAL A 298 -14.06 -8.40 13.52
C VAL A 298 -15.31 -7.53 13.37
N PRO A 299 -16.51 -8.10 13.57
CA PRO A 299 -17.73 -7.32 13.58
C PRO A 299 -17.90 -6.53 14.88
N ASP A 300 -18.73 -5.47 14.84
CA ASP A 300 -19.01 -4.63 16.01
C ASP A 300 -19.58 -5.44 17.18
N ILE A 301 -20.42 -6.43 16.89
CA ILE A 301 -21.02 -7.27 17.94
C ILE A 301 -19.96 -7.92 18.82
N THR A 302 -18.81 -8.27 18.28
CA THR A 302 -17.72 -8.89 19.03
C THR A 302 -17.22 -7.96 20.14
N PHE A 303 -17.04 -6.68 19.82
CA PHE A 303 -16.64 -5.66 20.80
C PHE A 303 -17.74 -5.45 21.86
N GLU A 304 -19.01 -5.44 21.44
CA GLU A 304 -20.13 -5.27 22.37
C GLU A 304 -20.24 -6.44 23.35
N LEU A 305 -20.05 -7.66 22.85
CA LEU A 305 -20.05 -8.86 23.70
C LEU A 305 -18.91 -8.80 24.75
N ALA A 306 -17.72 -8.37 24.33
CA ALA A 306 -16.60 -8.22 25.26
C ALA A 306 -16.88 -7.13 26.30
N LYS A 307 -17.45 -6.00 25.89
CA LYS A 307 -17.84 -4.91 26.78
C LYS A 307 -18.79 -5.40 27.88
N ASN A 308 -19.76 -6.23 27.50
CA ASN A 308 -20.79 -6.75 28.41
C ASN A 308 -20.36 -8.06 29.11
N ASN A 309 -19.11 -8.49 28.96
CA ASN A 309 -18.56 -9.72 29.52
C ASN A 309 -19.39 -10.96 29.15
N GLU A 310 -19.82 -11.02 27.89
CA GLU A 310 -20.62 -12.13 27.37
C GLU A 310 -19.77 -13.14 26.61
N ASP A 311 -20.34 -14.32 26.40
CA ASP A 311 -19.80 -15.31 25.48
C ASP A 311 -20.02 -14.84 24.04
N MET A 312 -19.07 -15.12 23.16
CA MET A 312 -19.26 -14.99 21.72
C MET A 312 -19.45 -16.37 21.08
N TYR A 313 -20.45 -16.48 20.25
CA TYR A 313 -20.70 -17.70 19.50
C TYR A 313 -19.92 -17.72 18.20
N LEU A 314 -19.42 -18.91 17.87
CA LEU A 314 -18.71 -19.20 16.63
C LEU A 314 -19.63 -20.12 15.82
N PHE A 315 -19.76 -19.83 14.51
CA PHE A 315 -20.78 -20.46 13.68
C PHE A 315 -20.15 -21.29 12.55
N SER A 316 -20.69 -22.50 12.33
CA SER A 316 -20.27 -23.35 11.21
C SER A 316 -20.57 -22.66 9.88
N PRO A 317 -19.54 -22.33 9.06
CA PRO A 317 -19.75 -21.69 7.76
C PRO A 317 -20.66 -22.47 6.82
N TYR A 318 -20.55 -23.80 6.85
CA TYR A 318 -21.37 -24.69 6.03
C TYR A 318 -22.87 -24.54 6.34
N ASP A 319 -23.22 -24.54 7.62
CA ASP A 319 -24.60 -24.42 8.06
C ASP A 319 -25.15 -23.01 7.79
N VAL A 320 -24.33 -21.98 8.00
CA VAL A 320 -24.73 -20.59 7.74
C VAL A 320 -25.06 -20.40 6.26
N GLU A 321 -24.24 -20.94 5.36
CA GLU A 321 -24.48 -20.87 3.92
C GLU A 321 -25.80 -21.56 3.53
N LYS A 322 -26.08 -22.72 4.14
CA LYS A 322 -27.37 -23.42 3.90
C LYS A 322 -28.55 -22.58 4.32
N VAL A 323 -28.48 -21.90 5.46
CA VAL A 323 -29.60 -21.11 6.00
C VAL A 323 -29.77 -19.81 5.24
N TYR A 324 -28.71 -19.08 4.92
CA TYR A 324 -28.83 -17.75 4.35
C TYR A 324 -28.64 -17.70 2.83
N GLY A 325 -28.19 -18.78 2.23
CA GLY A 325 -28.01 -18.86 0.78
C GLY A 325 -26.81 -18.08 0.23
N VAL A 326 -25.96 -17.56 1.11
CA VAL A 326 -24.71 -16.87 0.76
C VAL A 326 -23.56 -17.40 1.63
N PRO A 327 -22.31 -17.35 1.14
CA PRO A 327 -21.17 -17.80 1.92
C PRO A 327 -21.03 -17.04 3.25
N PHE A 328 -20.46 -17.69 4.24
CA PHE A 328 -20.34 -17.15 5.60
C PHE A 328 -19.67 -15.76 5.64
N GLY A 329 -18.61 -15.57 4.84
CA GLY A 329 -17.90 -14.28 4.78
C GLY A 329 -18.74 -13.12 4.23
N ASP A 330 -19.85 -13.41 3.56
CA ASP A 330 -20.75 -12.41 2.98
C ASP A 330 -21.97 -12.13 3.87
N VAL A 331 -22.09 -12.81 5.01
CA VAL A 331 -23.19 -12.58 5.96
C VAL A 331 -22.83 -11.43 6.91
N PRO A 332 -23.72 -10.43 7.07
CA PRO A 332 -23.51 -9.35 8.05
C PRO A 332 -23.71 -9.88 9.47
N ILE A 333 -22.64 -10.28 10.11
CA ILE A 333 -22.67 -11.02 11.39
C ILE A 333 -23.29 -10.20 12.51
N SER A 334 -22.98 -8.92 12.65
CA SER A 334 -23.55 -8.10 13.71
C SER A 334 -25.08 -8.02 13.61
N GLU A 335 -25.60 -7.87 12.40
CA GLU A 335 -27.04 -7.81 12.13
C GLU A 335 -27.72 -9.15 12.41
N LYS A 336 -27.09 -10.26 12.01
CA LYS A 336 -27.67 -11.60 12.08
C LYS A 336 -27.31 -12.39 13.35
N TYR A 337 -26.45 -11.84 14.21
CA TYR A 337 -25.87 -12.58 15.32
C TYR A 337 -26.91 -13.25 16.22
N ARG A 338 -27.87 -12.49 16.73
CA ARG A 338 -28.89 -13.03 17.66
C ARG A 338 -29.78 -14.06 16.98
N GLU A 339 -30.09 -13.85 15.72
CA GLU A 339 -30.86 -14.79 14.89
C GLU A 339 -30.10 -16.12 14.71
N MET A 340 -28.78 -16.03 14.38
CA MET A 340 -27.94 -17.22 14.21
C MET A 340 -27.74 -17.98 15.52
N VAL A 341 -27.62 -17.28 16.64
CA VAL A 341 -27.50 -17.93 17.97
C VAL A 341 -28.75 -18.75 18.29
N ALA A 342 -29.92 -18.22 17.93
CA ALA A 342 -31.20 -18.88 18.19
C ALA A 342 -31.53 -19.99 17.19
N ASP A 343 -30.87 -20.06 16.05
CA ASP A 343 -31.19 -20.99 14.96
C ASP A 343 -30.60 -22.37 15.22
N GLY A 344 -31.42 -23.35 15.50
CA GLY A 344 -31.01 -24.73 15.76
C GLY A 344 -30.38 -25.44 14.55
N ARG A 345 -30.56 -24.91 13.33
CA ARG A 345 -29.97 -25.48 12.11
C ARG A 345 -28.50 -25.16 11.96
N ILE A 346 -28.00 -24.16 12.71
CA ILE A 346 -26.61 -23.71 12.65
C ILE A 346 -25.86 -24.30 13.86
N LYS A 347 -24.88 -25.15 13.57
CA LYS A 347 -23.96 -25.66 14.59
C LYS A 347 -23.08 -24.53 15.09
N LYS A 348 -22.94 -24.42 16.39
CA LYS A 348 -22.17 -23.36 17.02
C LYS A 348 -21.42 -23.83 18.25
N THR A 349 -20.32 -23.16 18.54
CA THR A 349 -19.58 -23.27 19.77
C THR A 349 -19.47 -21.89 20.39
N LYS A 350 -19.01 -21.78 21.63
CA LYS A 350 -18.84 -20.48 22.26
C LYS A 350 -17.54 -20.37 22.99
N ILE A 351 -17.00 -19.16 23.02
CA ILE A 351 -15.84 -18.77 23.81
C ILE A 351 -16.17 -17.45 24.52
N LYS A 352 -15.41 -17.10 25.53
CA LYS A 352 -15.57 -15.78 26.15
C LYS A 352 -15.03 -14.70 25.20
N ALA A 353 -15.81 -13.66 24.94
CA ALA A 353 -15.39 -12.57 24.06
C ALA A 353 -14.14 -11.88 24.59
N ARG A 354 -14.02 -11.69 25.91
CA ARG A 354 -12.81 -11.11 26.52
C ARG A 354 -11.57 -11.98 26.34
N ASP A 355 -11.71 -13.30 26.35
CA ASP A 355 -10.59 -14.23 26.10
C ASP A 355 -10.12 -14.11 24.65
N PHE A 356 -11.04 -13.93 23.72
CA PHE A 356 -10.69 -13.69 22.32
C PHE A 356 -9.82 -12.44 22.16
N PHE A 357 -10.22 -11.31 22.74
CA PHE A 357 -9.43 -10.08 22.64
C PHE A 357 -8.13 -10.16 23.41
N GLN A 358 -8.10 -10.86 24.55
CA GLN A 358 -6.88 -11.11 25.29
C GLN A 358 -5.88 -11.93 24.45
N THR A 359 -6.35 -12.95 23.76
CA THR A 359 -5.53 -13.77 22.87
C THR A 359 -4.97 -12.94 21.71
N ILE A 360 -5.82 -12.09 21.09
CA ILE A 360 -5.36 -11.20 20.04
C ILE A 360 -4.23 -10.29 20.54
N ALA A 361 -4.40 -9.66 21.71
CA ALA A 361 -3.39 -8.78 22.27
C ALA A 361 -2.09 -9.50 22.60
N GLU A 362 -2.17 -10.72 23.15
CA GLU A 362 -0.99 -11.55 23.44
C GLU A 362 -0.21 -11.88 22.17
N ILE A 363 -0.91 -12.29 21.11
CA ILE A 363 -0.27 -12.66 19.85
C ILE A 363 0.28 -11.43 19.14
N GLN A 364 -0.40 -10.30 19.21
CA GLN A 364 0.11 -9.03 18.68
C GLN A 364 1.35 -8.57 19.45
N PHE A 365 1.38 -8.79 20.75
CA PHE A 365 2.56 -8.49 21.57
C PHE A 365 3.75 -9.37 21.16
N GLU A 366 3.53 -10.67 20.91
CA GLU A 366 4.58 -11.62 20.54
C GLU A 366 5.06 -11.45 19.09
N SER A 367 4.12 -11.26 18.13
CA SER A 367 4.38 -11.39 16.70
C SER A 367 4.04 -10.19 15.85
N GLY A 368 3.27 -9.25 16.38
CA GLY A 368 2.71 -8.13 15.60
C GLY A 368 1.43 -8.47 14.84
N TYR A 369 1.08 -9.73 14.72
CA TYR A 369 -0.15 -10.24 14.09
C TYR A 369 -1.19 -10.62 15.14
N PRO A 370 -2.50 -10.68 14.78
CA PRO A 370 -3.07 -10.49 13.46
C PRO A 370 -3.34 -9.01 13.12
N TYR A 371 -3.49 -8.73 11.83
CA TYR A 371 -4.13 -7.51 11.37
C TYR A 371 -5.61 -7.57 11.72
N ILE A 372 -6.28 -6.41 11.78
CA ILE A 372 -7.71 -6.34 12.09
C ILE A 372 -8.42 -5.56 10.99
N VAL A 373 -9.53 -6.11 10.52
CA VAL A 373 -10.50 -5.42 9.66
C VAL A 373 -11.77 -5.23 10.50
N PHE A 374 -12.18 -3.98 10.67
CA PHE A 374 -13.43 -3.67 11.39
C PHE A 374 -14.61 -3.81 10.42
N GLU A 375 -15.25 -4.97 10.45
CA GLU A 375 -16.20 -5.40 9.41
C GLU A 375 -17.33 -4.40 9.17
N ASP A 376 -17.99 -3.96 10.22
CA ASP A 376 -19.15 -3.07 10.07
C ASP A 376 -18.73 -1.65 9.64
N THR A 377 -17.61 -1.19 10.15
CA THR A 377 -17.06 0.13 9.77
C THR A 377 -16.73 0.18 8.28
N VAL A 378 -16.02 -0.84 7.77
CA VAL A 378 -15.64 -0.87 6.35
C VAL A 378 -16.85 -1.01 5.43
N ASN A 379 -17.85 -1.80 5.83
CA ASN A 379 -19.05 -2.00 5.02
C ASN A 379 -20.00 -0.80 5.08
N ALA A 380 -20.09 -0.10 6.20
CA ALA A 380 -20.87 1.13 6.31
C ALA A 380 -20.29 2.26 5.45
N ALA A 381 -18.98 2.33 5.34
CA ALA A 381 -18.28 3.34 4.55
C ALA A 381 -18.21 3.01 3.05
N ASN A 382 -18.54 1.79 2.67
CA ASN A 382 -18.42 1.31 1.29
C ASN A 382 -19.50 1.92 0.40
N PRO A 383 -19.14 2.66 -0.67
CA PRO A 383 -20.14 3.22 -1.59
C PRO A 383 -20.58 2.25 -2.68
N ILE A 384 -19.97 1.07 -2.76
CA ILE A 384 -20.20 0.08 -3.82
C ILE A 384 -21.10 -1.02 -3.31
N LYS A 385 -22.02 -1.48 -4.16
CA LYS A 385 -22.90 -2.62 -3.83
C LYS A 385 -22.09 -3.90 -3.66
N GLY A 386 -22.26 -4.57 -2.54
CA GLY A 386 -21.55 -5.81 -2.19
C GLY A 386 -20.98 -5.77 -0.80
N ARG A 387 -20.21 -6.81 -0.44
CA ARG A 387 -19.61 -6.93 0.87
C ARG A 387 -18.09 -6.89 0.76
N ILE A 388 -17.47 -6.21 1.72
CA ILE A 388 -16.04 -6.24 1.96
C ILE A 388 -15.81 -7.25 3.08
N ASN A 389 -15.04 -8.31 2.79
CA ASN A 389 -14.87 -9.44 3.70
C ASN A 389 -13.40 -9.81 3.96
N MET A 390 -12.49 -9.01 3.46
CA MET A 390 -11.05 -9.22 3.62
C MET A 390 -10.27 -7.97 3.23
N SER A 391 -8.98 -8.00 3.44
CA SER A 391 -8.06 -6.98 2.93
C SER A 391 -6.81 -7.64 2.35
N ASN A 392 -5.81 -6.85 2.00
CA ASN A 392 -4.54 -7.33 1.42
C ASN A 392 -3.46 -7.53 2.50
N LEU A 393 -2.23 -7.80 2.06
CA LEU A 393 -1.08 -7.99 2.95
C LEU A 393 -0.79 -6.81 3.85
N CYS A 394 -1.11 -5.60 3.42
CA CYS A 394 -0.82 -4.36 4.16
C CYS A 394 -2.07 -3.66 4.68
N SER A 395 -3.24 -4.27 4.52
CA SER A 395 -4.51 -3.83 5.12
C SER A 395 -5.03 -2.47 4.63
N GLU A 396 -4.69 -2.04 3.40
CA GLU A 396 -5.20 -0.80 2.82
C GLU A 396 -6.21 -1.03 1.69
N ILE A 397 -6.33 -2.23 1.15
CA ILE A 397 -7.26 -2.50 0.05
C ILE A 397 -8.57 -3.03 0.60
N LEU A 398 -9.64 -2.30 0.33
CA LEU A 398 -10.99 -2.64 0.78
C LEU A 398 -11.95 -2.51 -0.40
N GLN A 399 -12.20 -3.62 -1.06
CA GLN A 399 -13.04 -3.70 -2.25
C GLN A 399 -14.00 -4.87 -2.13
N VAL A 400 -15.11 -4.76 -2.86
CA VAL A 400 -16.10 -5.85 -2.96
C VAL A 400 -15.54 -6.96 -3.85
N ASN A 401 -15.89 -8.20 -3.53
CA ASN A 401 -15.60 -9.37 -4.35
C ASN A 401 -16.83 -10.25 -4.45
N THR A 402 -16.82 -11.17 -5.42
CA THR A 402 -17.89 -12.14 -5.62
C THR A 402 -17.32 -13.53 -5.83
N PRO A 403 -18.05 -14.59 -5.46
CA PRO A 403 -17.53 -15.95 -5.53
C PRO A 403 -17.36 -16.46 -6.97
N THR A 404 -16.31 -17.25 -7.18
CA THR A 404 -16.11 -18.05 -8.38
C THR A 404 -16.49 -19.48 -8.07
N THR A 405 -17.27 -20.12 -8.95
CA THR A 405 -17.67 -21.53 -8.80
C THR A 405 -17.06 -22.37 -9.93
N PHE A 406 -16.83 -23.63 -9.63
CA PHE A 406 -16.18 -24.58 -10.55
C PHE A 406 -17.02 -25.83 -10.73
N ASN A 407 -16.90 -26.44 -11.91
CA ASN A 407 -17.40 -27.78 -12.18
C ASN A 407 -16.43 -28.84 -11.63
N GLU A 408 -16.88 -30.08 -11.54
CA GLU A 408 -16.03 -31.18 -11.03
C GLU A 408 -14.76 -31.40 -11.86
N ASP A 409 -14.76 -31.05 -13.13
CA ASP A 409 -13.60 -31.14 -14.02
C ASP A 409 -12.63 -29.95 -13.90
N LEU A 410 -12.85 -29.08 -12.89
CA LEU A 410 -12.09 -27.87 -12.63
C LEU A 410 -12.31 -26.74 -13.63
N SER A 411 -13.22 -26.91 -14.60
CA SER A 411 -13.61 -25.80 -15.47
C SER A 411 -14.47 -24.81 -14.69
N TYR A 412 -14.46 -23.54 -15.15
CA TYR A 412 -15.28 -22.50 -14.52
C TYR A 412 -16.77 -22.74 -14.79
N ASP A 413 -17.58 -22.67 -13.73
CA ASP A 413 -19.02 -22.56 -13.83
C ASP A 413 -19.40 -21.08 -13.86
N VAL A 414 -19.09 -20.33 -12.82
CA VAL A 414 -19.27 -18.87 -12.75
C VAL A 414 -17.93 -18.24 -12.40
N ILE A 415 -17.48 -17.28 -13.22
CA ILE A 415 -16.29 -16.49 -12.92
C ILE A 415 -16.73 -15.28 -12.11
N GLY A 416 -16.32 -15.24 -10.84
CA GLY A 416 -16.56 -14.12 -9.94
C GLY A 416 -15.53 -13.02 -10.11
N LYS A 417 -15.53 -12.08 -9.15
CA LYS A 417 -14.61 -10.95 -9.12
C LYS A 417 -13.69 -11.08 -7.92
N ASP A 418 -12.42 -11.27 -8.17
CA ASP A 418 -11.37 -11.08 -7.20
C ASP A 418 -10.67 -9.73 -7.45
N ILE A 419 -9.68 -9.40 -6.63
CA ILE A 419 -9.19 -8.02 -6.51
C ILE A 419 -7.71 -7.96 -6.85
N SER A 420 -7.32 -6.93 -7.60
CA SER A 420 -5.94 -6.50 -7.76
C SER A 420 -5.83 -5.04 -7.34
N CYS A 421 -4.63 -4.64 -6.91
CA CYS A 421 -4.41 -3.25 -6.47
C CYS A 421 -3.25 -2.61 -7.22
N ASN A 422 -3.55 -1.44 -7.80
CA ASN A 422 -2.60 -0.56 -8.45
C ASN A 422 -2.33 0.60 -7.52
N LEU A 423 -1.13 0.69 -7.02
CA LEU A 423 -0.77 1.71 -6.05
C LEU A 423 0.22 2.71 -6.62
N GLY A 424 0.14 3.90 -6.12
CA GLY A 424 1.09 4.97 -6.31
C GLY A 424 0.78 6.04 -5.29
N SER A 425 1.77 6.78 -4.83
CA SER A 425 1.59 7.71 -3.72
C SER A 425 2.06 9.11 -4.05
N MET A 426 1.30 10.10 -3.57
CA MET A 426 1.68 11.50 -3.63
C MET A 426 2.58 11.82 -2.42
N ASN A 427 3.57 12.68 -2.65
CA ASN A 427 4.36 13.27 -1.59
C ASN A 427 3.62 14.52 -1.11
N ILE A 428 3.11 14.50 0.12
CA ILE A 428 2.28 15.58 0.66
C ILE A 428 2.97 16.93 0.61
N ALA A 429 4.25 16.99 1.02
CA ALA A 429 5.00 18.24 1.02
C ALA A 429 5.14 18.84 -0.38
N LEU A 430 5.60 18.04 -1.34
CA LEU A 430 5.83 18.49 -2.70
C LEU A 430 4.53 18.75 -3.45
N SER A 431 3.46 18.03 -3.11
CA SER A 431 2.13 18.28 -3.66
C SER A 431 1.53 19.59 -3.15
N MET A 432 1.73 19.92 -1.88
CA MET A 432 1.34 21.23 -1.33
C MET A 432 2.12 22.36 -1.99
N ASP A 433 3.36 22.11 -2.40
CA ASP A 433 4.20 23.08 -3.13
C ASP A 433 3.94 23.10 -4.64
N ALA A 434 3.09 22.21 -5.16
CA ALA A 434 2.85 22.08 -6.59
C ALA A 434 2.27 23.35 -7.23
N PRO A 435 2.62 23.65 -8.49
CA PRO A 435 2.01 24.76 -9.21
C PRO A 435 0.51 24.61 -9.38
N ASP A 436 0.04 23.36 -9.53
CA ASP A 436 -1.37 23.02 -9.70
C ASP A 436 -1.67 21.70 -8.99
N PHE A 437 -2.20 21.79 -7.79
CA PHE A 437 -2.51 20.62 -6.95
C PHE A 437 -3.50 19.68 -7.63
N GLY A 438 -4.57 20.23 -8.21
CA GLY A 438 -5.59 19.44 -8.89
C GLY A 438 -5.02 18.66 -10.07
N LYS A 439 -4.10 19.25 -10.82
CA LYS A 439 -3.42 18.57 -11.92
C LYS A 439 -2.53 17.43 -11.44
N THR A 440 -1.84 17.63 -10.33
CA THR A 440 -1.03 16.55 -9.72
C THR A 440 -1.91 15.34 -9.41
N VAL A 441 -3.06 15.55 -8.77
CA VAL A 441 -4.00 14.46 -8.47
C VAL A 441 -4.52 13.81 -9.74
N GLU A 442 -4.97 14.61 -10.70
CA GLU A 442 -5.49 14.11 -11.98
C GLU A 442 -4.46 13.25 -12.72
N THR A 443 -3.22 13.73 -12.81
CA THR A 443 -2.14 12.98 -13.47
C THR A 443 -1.88 11.65 -12.77
N ALA A 444 -1.87 11.64 -11.44
CA ALA A 444 -1.73 10.41 -10.66
C ALA A 444 -2.87 9.42 -10.94
N ILE A 445 -4.12 9.89 -10.94
CA ILE A 445 -5.29 9.05 -11.25
C ILE A 445 -5.21 8.48 -12.66
N ARG A 446 -4.83 9.28 -13.65
CA ARG A 446 -4.66 8.81 -15.03
C ARG A 446 -3.55 7.77 -15.16
N GLY A 447 -2.42 7.98 -14.49
CA GLY A 447 -1.31 7.03 -14.47
C GLY A 447 -1.70 5.69 -13.85
N LEU A 448 -2.39 5.72 -12.72
CA LEU A 448 -2.88 4.51 -12.05
C LEU A 448 -3.97 3.80 -12.86
N SER A 449 -4.86 4.56 -13.50
CA SER A 449 -5.88 3.99 -14.40
C SER A 449 -5.24 3.28 -15.59
N ALA A 450 -4.15 3.82 -16.12
CA ALA A 450 -3.38 3.18 -17.19
C ALA A 450 -2.80 1.83 -16.74
N VAL A 451 -2.31 1.74 -15.52
CA VAL A 451 -1.82 0.47 -14.96
C VAL A 451 -2.94 -0.58 -14.94
N SER A 452 -4.14 -0.18 -14.51
CA SER A 452 -5.32 -1.06 -14.56
C SER A 452 -5.63 -1.51 -15.99
N ASP A 453 -5.67 -0.56 -16.92
CA ASP A 453 -5.98 -0.84 -18.35
C ASP A 453 -4.97 -1.79 -18.99
N MET A 454 -3.71 -1.73 -18.56
CA MET A 454 -2.61 -2.54 -19.10
C MET A 454 -2.42 -3.89 -18.40
N SER A 455 -3.11 -4.14 -17.30
CA SER A 455 -2.94 -5.35 -16.49
C SER A 455 -3.93 -6.43 -16.91
N HIS A 456 -3.40 -7.52 -17.45
CA HIS A 456 -4.18 -8.67 -17.95
C HIS A 456 -3.66 -9.95 -17.29
N ILE A 457 -4.24 -10.30 -16.13
CA ILE A 457 -3.84 -11.49 -15.37
C ILE A 457 -4.67 -12.68 -15.85
N GLN A 458 -4.33 -13.21 -17.01
CA GLN A 458 -5.08 -14.31 -17.65
C GLN A 458 -5.02 -15.63 -16.88
N SER A 459 -3.96 -15.83 -16.10
CA SER A 459 -3.78 -17.04 -15.30
C SER A 459 -4.76 -17.14 -14.13
N VAL A 460 -5.37 -16.03 -13.73
CA VAL A 460 -6.39 -15.98 -12.68
C VAL A 460 -7.58 -15.16 -13.18
N ARG A 461 -8.55 -15.86 -13.79
CA ARG A 461 -9.68 -15.23 -14.50
C ARG A 461 -10.51 -14.32 -13.62
N SER A 462 -10.69 -14.66 -12.34
CA SER A 462 -11.45 -13.82 -11.42
C SER A 462 -10.79 -12.47 -11.16
N ILE A 463 -9.46 -12.42 -11.18
CA ILE A 463 -8.72 -11.15 -11.08
C ILE A 463 -8.85 -10.35 -12.39
N GLU A 464 -8.72 -11.01 -13.52
CA GLU A 464 -8.88 -10.37 -14.84
C GLU A 464 -10.27 -9.72 -14.96
N VAL A 465 -11.32 -10.48 -14.66
CA VAL A 465 -12.70 -9.99 -14.71
C VAL A 465 -12.91 -8.86 -13.70
N GLY A 466 -12.42 -9.02 -12.48
CA GLY A 466 -12.53 -8.00 -11.44
C GLY A 466 -11.90 -6.68 -11.85
N ASN A 467 -10.67 -6.73 -12.38
CA ASN A 467 -9.95 -5.54 -12.84
C ASN A 467 -10.65 -4.87 -14.03
N ASP A 468 -11.08 -5.67 -15.03
CA ASP A 468 -11.74 -5.14 -16.22
C ASP A 468 -13.06 -4.44 -15.90
N GLN A 469 -13.77 -4.89 -14.87
CA GLN A 469 -15.04 -4.29 -14.46
C GLN A 469 -14.87 -3.13 -13.51
N SER A 470 -13.92 -3.22 -12.59
CA SER A 470 -13.77 -2.22 -11.53
C SER A 470 -12.89 -1.04 -11.91
N HIS A 471 -11.85 -1.25 -12.73
CA HIS A 471 -10.78 -0.27 -12.96
C HIS A 471 -10.31 0.35 -11.63
N ALA A 472 -10.27 -0.44 -10.56
CA ALA A 472 -9.97 0.04 -9.23
C ALA A 472 -8.50 0.42 -9.10
N ILE A 473 -8.24 1.52 -8.41
CA ILE A 473 -6.91 2.03 -8.15
C ILE A 473 -6.76 2.40 -6.68
N GLY A 474 -5.55 2.65 -6.24
CA GLY A 474 -5.26 3.07 -4.88
C GLY A 474 -4.24 4.20 -4.86
N LEU A 475 -4.73 5.43 -4.97
CA LEU A 475 -3.88 6.60 -4.76
C LEU A 475 -3.63 6.77 -3.27
N GLY A 476 -2.36 6.66 -2.88
CA GLY A 476 -1.91 6.82 -1.52
C GLY A 476 -1.19 8.15 -1.28
N GLN A 477 -0.71 8.30 -0.05
CA GLN A 477 -0.02 9.49 0.41
C GLN A 477 1.21 9.11 1.23
N MET A 478 2.26 9.91 1.15
CA MET A 478 3.44 9.76 2.00
C MET A 478 4.00 11.13 2.34
N ASN A 479 4.93 11.16 3.30
CA ASN A 479 5.60 12.37 3.75
C ASN A 479 4.72 13.33 4.57
N LEU A 480 3.73 12.80 5.30
CA LEU A 480 2.94 13.65 6.21
C LEU A 480 3.83 14.22 7.31
N HIS A 481 4.59 13.36 8.00
CA HIS A 481 5.44 13.82 9.10
C HIS A 481 6.52 14.79 8.60
N GLY A 482 7.16 14.49 7.47
CA GLY A 482 8.15 15.38 6.87
C GLY A 482 7.59 16.76 6.55
N TYR A 483 6.39 16.81 5.98
CA TYR A 483 5.71 18.08 5.72
C TYR A 483 5.41 18.87 6.99
N LEU A 484 4.78 18.20 7.96
CA LEU A 484 4.41 18.84 9.23
C LEU A 484 5.65 19.41 9.94
N ALA A 485 6.72 18.62 10.02
CA ALA A 485 7.95 19.04 10.66
C ALA A 485 8.61 20.22 9.93
N ARG A 486 8.64 20.18 8.60
CA ARG A 486 9.15 21.30 7.79
C ARG A 486 8.38 22.60 8.09
N GLU A 487 7.08 22.48 8.30
CA GLU A 487 6.20 23.63 8.57
C GLU A 487 6.08 23.94 10.07
N HIS A 488 6.92 23.33 10.90
CA HIS A 488 6.95 23.54 12.34
C HIS A 488 5.61 23.22 13.03
N VAL A 489 5.01 22.11 12.63
CA VAL A 489 3.79 21.58 13.21
C VAL A 489 4.11 20.21 13.81
N HIS A 490 3.76 20.03 15.09
CA HIS A 490 3.96 18.73 15.76
C HIS A 490 2.96 17.70 15.25
N TYR A 491 3.43 16.51 14.90
CA TYR A 491 2.56 15.39 14.55
C TYR A 491 1.65 15.08 15.73
N GLY A 492 0.36 14.90 15.44
CA GLY A 492 -0.64 14.58 16.46
C GLY A 492 -1.22 15.81 17.19
N SER A 493 -0.75 17.02 16.89
CA SER A 493 -1.37 18.23 17.38
C SER A 493 -2.73 18.47 16.72
N ASP A 494 -3.56 19.31 17.32
CA ASP A 494 -4.85 19.66 16.72
C ASP A 494 -4.71 20.28 15.34
N GLU A 495 -3.68 21.11 15.15
CA GLU A 495 -3.35 21.72 13.86
C GLU A 495 -2.95 20.67 12.81
N ALA A 496 -2.17 19.67 13.21
CA ALA A 496 -1.75 18.58 12.33
C ALA A 496 -2.93 17.72 11.91
N ILE A 497 -3.80 17.38 12.84
CA ILE A 497 -5.00 16.57 12.59
C ILE A 497 -5.98 17.34 11.70
N ASP A 498 -6.16 18.62 11.94
CA ASP A 498 -6.98 19.51 11.12
C ASP A 498 -6.45 19.60 9.67
N PHE A 499 -5.14 19.80 9.52
CA PHE A 499 -4.50 19.79 8.21
C PHE A 499 -4.77 18.46 7.49
N THR A 500 -4.56 17.35 8.18
CA THR A 500 -4.74 16.01 7.60
C THR A 500 -6.16 15.80 7.09
N ASN A 501 -7.15 16.22 7.88
CA ASN A 501 -8.56 16.17 7.50
C ASN A 501 -8.81 16.91 6.17
N ILE A 502 -8.42 18.17 6.11
CA ILE A 502 -8.70 19.02 4.93
C ILE A 502 -7.84 18.64 3.73
N TYR A 503 -6.63 18.16 3.95
CA TYR A 503 -5.78 17.64 2.87
C TYR A 503 -6.44 16.46 2.16
N PHE A 504 -6.86 15.44 2.91
CA PHE A 504 -7.50 14.25 2.32
C PHE A 504 -8.86 14.59 1.70
N TYR A 505 -9.61 15.51 2.30
CA TYR A 505 -10.83 16.06 1.73
C TYR A 505 -10.57 16.67 0.34
N THR A 506 -9.50 17.45 0.21
CA THR A 506 -9.13 18.10 -1.05
C THR A 506 -8.67 17.08 -2.10
N VAL A 507 -7.88 16.09 -1.69
CA VAL A 507 -7.47 15.00 -2.60
C VAL A 507 -8.68 14.23 -3.11
N LEU A 508 -9.62 13.89 -2.24
CA LEU A 508 -10.83 13.15 -2.63
C LEU A 508 -11.61 13.88 -3.72
N PHE A 509 -11.81 15.17 -3.54
CA PHE A 509 -12.52 15.98 -4.54
C PHE A 509 -11.86 15.88 -5.92
N HIS A 510 -10.55 16.09 -5.98
CA HIS A 510 -9.82 16.05 -7.24
C HIS A 510 -9.74 14.62 -7.83
N ALA A 511 -9.65 13.61 -6.99
CA ALA A 511 -9.64 12.21 -7.44
C ALA A 511 -10.98 11.83 -8.09
N LEU A 512 -12.08 12.17 -7.45
CA LEU A 512 -13.42 11.95 -8.00
C LEU A 512 -13.63 12.71 -9.31
N ARG A 513 -13.19 13.97 -9.35
CA ARG A 513 -13.30 14.79 -10.57
C ARG A 513 -12.48 14.18 -11.71
N ALA A 514 -11.27 13.70 -11.43
CA ALA A 514 -10.43 13.04 -12.44
C ALA A 514 -11.09 11.77 -12.99
N SER A 515 -11.62 10.91 -12.11
CA SER A 515 -12.33 9.70 -12.52
C SER A 515 -13.59 10.00 -13.33
N ASN A 516 -14.34 11.03 -12.94
CA ASN A 516 -15.49 11.52 -13.69
C ASN A 516 -15.08 12.03 -15.09
N THR A 517 -14.01 12.79 -15.18
CA THR A 517 -13.48 13.28 -16.47
C THR A 517 -13.09 12.14 -17.39
N ILE A 518 -12.42 11.11 -16.87
CA ILE A 518 -12.07 9.92 -17.66
C ILE A 518 -13.32 9.21 -18.16
N ALA A 519 -14.35 9.06 -17.31
CA ALA A 519 -15.62 8.46 -17.72
C ALA A 519 -16.31 9.24 -18.84
N ILE A 520 -16.29 10.58 -18.78
CA ILE A 520 -16.83 11.44 -19.83
C ILE A 520 -16.05 11.25 -21.13
N GLU A 521 -14.73 11.32 -21.08
CA GLU A 521 -13.87 11.20 -22.25
C GLU A 521 -14.02 9.84 -22.95
N ARG A 522 -14.14 8.76 -22.20
CA ARG A 522 -14.20 7.41 -22.74
C ARG A 522 -15.60 6.89 -22.96
N GLY A 523 -16.61 7.55 -22.36
CA GLY A 523 -18.00 7.08 -22.40
C GLY A 523 -18.20 5.74 -21.69
N VAL A 524 -17.38 5.45 -20.66
CA VAL A 524 -17.36 4.18 -19.92
C VAL A 524 -17.30 4.44 -18.42
N THR A 525 -18.10 3.69 -17.66
CA THR A 525 -18.07 3.68 -16.21
C THR A 525 -17.61 2.31 -15.70
N PHE A 526 -17.20 2.23 -14.44
CA PHE A 526 -16.97 0.93 -13.83
C PHE A 526 -18.25 0.11 -13.80
N GLY A 527 -18.13 -1.23 -13.85
CA GLY A 527 -19.28 -2.14 -13.81
C GLY A 527 -20.03 -2.04 -12.50
N GLY A 528 -21.36 -1.85 -12.57
CA GLY A 528 -22.20 -1.71 -11.39
C GLY A 528 -22.29 -0.27 -10.85
N PHE A 529 -21.79 0.72 -11.57
CA PHE A 529 -21.90 2.12 -11.17
C PHE A 529 -23.34 2.50 -10.79
N GLU A 530 -24.31 2.06 -11.55
CA GLU A 530 -25.74 2.38 -11.36
C GLU A 530 -26.30 1.93 -10.00
N ASP A 531 -25.67 0.95 -9.37
CA ASP A 531 -26.07 0.44 -8.04
C ASP A 531 -25.29 1.08 -6.90
N SER A 532 -24.36 1.99 -7.20
CA SER A 532 -23.50 2.62 -6.21
C SER A 532 -24.16 3.84 -5.56
N LYS A 533 -23.63 4.21 -4.40
CA LYS A 533 -24.02 5.46 -3.72
C LYS A 533 -23.56 6.71 -4.48
N TYR A 534 -22.66 6.56 -5.41
CA TYR A 534 -22.27 7.63 -6.33
C TYR A 534 -23.41 7.93 -7.31
N ALA A 535 -24.01 6.88 -7.88
CA ALA A 535 -25.10 7.04 -8.84
C ALA A 535 -26.36 7.61 -8.19
N SER A 536 -26.67 7.22 -6.97
CA SER A 536 -27.81 7.75 -6.21
C SER A 536 -27.57 9.17 -5.69
N GLY A 537 -26.31 9.60 -5.62
CA GLY A 537 -25.92 10.88 -5.04
C GLY A 537 -25.76 10.85 -3.52
N GLU A 538 -26.14 9.75 -2.85
CA GLU A 538 -26.04 9.62 -1.39
C GLU A 538 -24.62 9.87 -0.89
N PHE A 539 -23.61 9.38 -1.60
CA PHE A 539 -22.21 9.57 -1.22
C PHE A 539 -21.86 11.04 -1.00
N PHE A 540 -22.45 11.94 -1.77
CA PHE A 540 -22.11 13.36 -1.77
C PHE A 540 -22.77 14.15 -0.64
N ASP A 541 -23.75 13.59 0.06
CA ASP A 541 -24.50 14.29 1.11
C ASP A 541 -23.59 14.89 2.17
N LYS A 542 -22.59 14.13 2.59
CA LYS A 542 -21.57 14.53 3.55
C LYS A 542 -20.82 15.81 3.12
N TYR A 543 -20.66 16.03 1.83
CA TYR A 543 -19.87 17.13 1.27
C TYR A 543 -20.73 18.28 0.75
N THR A 544 -22.01 18.06 0.50
CA THR A 544 -22.93 19.09 0.03
C THR A 544 -23.76 19.71 1.15
N GLU A 545 -23.95 19.00 2.27
CA GLU A 545 -24.77 19.45 3.39
C GLU A 545 -24.03 20.33 4.38
N GLN A 546 -22.70 20.32 4.36
CA GLN A 546 -21.88 21.16 5.22
C GLN A 546 -20.62 21.61 4.49
N ALA A 547 -20.09 22.76 4.91
CA ALA A 547 -18.80 23.23 4.42
C ALA A 547 -17.66 22.55 5.19
N TRP A 548 -16.64 22.11 4.46
CA TRP A 548 -15.41 21.57 5.03
C TRP A 548 -14.33 22.64 4.96
N VAL A 549 -13.96 23.20 6.09
CA VAL A 549 -12.96 24.26 6.21
C VAL A 549 -12.02 23.95 7.35
N PRO A 550 -10.76 24.45 7.31
CA PRO A 550 -9.86 24.28 8.44
C PRO A 550 -10.45 24.86 9.74
N ALA A 551 -10.32 24.13 10.83
CA ALA A 551 -10.79 24.56 12.14
C ALA A 551 -9.76 25.42 12.88
N THR A 552 -8.49 25.32 12.49
CA THR A 552 -7.37 26.03 13.12
C THR A 552 -6.80 27.09 12.17
N GLU A 553 -6.29 28.19 12.74
CA GLU A 553 -5.61 29.21 11.94
C GLU A 553 -4.36 28.68 11.26
N ARG A 554 -3.63 27.79 11.93
CA ARG A 554 -2.39 27.25 11.37
C ARG A 554 -2.66 26.40 10.14
N ALA A 555 -3.65 25.50 10.17
CA ALA A 555 -4.01 24.70 9.00
C ALA A 555 -4.53 25.59 7.85
N ALA A 556 -5.39 26.54 8.15
CA ALA A 556 -5.86 27.51 7.15
C ALA A 556 -4.68 28.25 6.50
N GLY A 557 -3.70 28.66 7.30
CA GLY A 557 -2.50 29.34 6.83
C GLY A 557 -1.63 28.49 5.91
N LEU A 558 -1.56 27.18 6.15
CA LEU A 558 -0.80 26.25 5.31
C LEU A 558 -1.40 26.18 3.90
N PHE A 559 -2.72 26.06 3.79
CA PHE A 559 -3.40 26.04 2.49
C PHE A 559 -3.30 27.39 1.77
N ALA A 560 -3.47 28.49 2.50
CA ALA A 560 -3.37 29.83 1.95
C ALA A 560 -1.96 30.13 1.41
N ALA A 561 -0.91 29.77 2.16
CA ALA A 561 0.47 29.98 1.76
C ALA A 561 0.85 29.16 0.52
N SER A 562 0.32 27.96 0.39
CA SER A 562 0.56 27.08 -0.76
C SER A 562 -0.32 27.41 -1.98
N GLY A 563 -1.35 28.22 -1.80
CA GLY A 563 -2.30 28.51 -2.87
C GLY A 563 -3.18 27.33 -3.26
N VAL A 564 -3.28 26.32 -2.42
CA VAL A 564 -4.15 25.15 -2.65
C VAL A 564 -5.57 25.53 -2.28
N ALA A 565 -6.46 25.55 -3.28
CA ALA A 565 -7.87 25.89 -3.07
C ALA A 565 -8.59 24.72 -2.40
N ILE A 566 -9.31 24.99 -1.32
CA ILE A 566 -10.14 24.02 -0.63
C ILE A 566 -11.50 23.96 -1.31
N PRO A 567 -11.98 22.80 -1.77
CA PRO A 567 -13.27 22.69 -2.46
C PRO A 567 -14.44 23.21 -1.63
N THR A 568 -15.31 23.99 -2.28
CA THR A 568 -16.51 24.56 -1.65
C THR A 568 -17.70 23.62 -1.79
N GLN A 569 -18.80 23.93 -1.09
CA GLN A 569 -20.07 23.19 -1.26
C GLN A 569 -20.55 23.29 -2.71
N ASP A 570 -20.39 24.42 -3.38
CA ASP A 570 -20.76 24.58 -4.79
C ASP A 570 -19.92 23.72 -5.71
N ASP A 571 -18.62 23.59 -5.44
CA ASP A 571 -17.74 22.68 -6.18
C ASP A 571 -18.26 21.24 -6.08
N TRP A 572 -18.66 20.82 -4.90
CA TRP A 572 -19.21 19.49 -4.65
C TRP A 572 -20.57 19.27 -5.31
N LEU A 573 -21.44 20.30 -5.32
CA LEU A 573 -22.74 20.22 -6.01
C LEU A 573 -22.55 20.02 -7.52
N GLN A 574 -21.60 20.71 -8.11
CA GLN A 574 -21.28 20.56 -9.53
C GLN A 574 -20.70 19.18 -9.82
N LEU A 575 -19.80 18.69 -8.97
CA LEU A 575 -19.21 17.35 -9.13
C LEU A 575 -20.28 16.27 -8.99
N LYS A 576 -21.14 16.37 -7.99
CA LYS A 576 -22.27 15.45 -7.77
C LYS A 576 -23.14 15.34 -9.02
N ALA A 577 -23.54 16.49 -9.60
CA ALA A 577 -24.36 16.51 -10.79
C ALA A 577 -23.68 15.81 -11.97
N SER A 578 -22.39 16.08 -12.18
CA SER A 578 -21.61 15.46 -13.26
C SER A 578 -21.42 13.97 -13.07
N VAL A 579 -21.12 13.52 -11.83
CA VAL A 579 -20.95 12.11 -11.51
C VAL A 579 -22.28 11.35 -11.68
N MET A 580 -23.38 11.90 -11.22
CA MET A 580 -24.68 11.27 -11.38
C MET A 580 -25.10 11.14 -12.85
N GLN A 581 -24.68 12.09 -13.69
CA GLN A 581 -25.00 12.09 -15.13
C GLN A 581 -24.05 11.20 -15.94
N HIS A 582 -22.74 11.27 -15.68
CA HIS A 582 -21.70 10.64 -16.52
C HIS A 582 -20.96 9.48 -15.84
N GLY A 583 -21.03 9.36 -14.53
CA GLY A 583 -20.42 8.30 -13.77
C GLY A 583 -18.95 8.53 -13.40
N LEU A 584 -18.34 7.48 -12.92
CA LEU A 584 -16.92 7.38 -12.59
C LEU A 584 -16.31 6.22 -13.38
N TYR A 585 -15.07 6.40 -13.81
CA TYR A 585 -14.32 5.34 -14.48
C TYR A 585 -13.83 4.27 -13.50
N ASN A 586 -13.39 4.70 -12.31
CA ASN A 586 -12.78 3.84 -11.29
C ASN A 586 -13.79 3.56 -10.17
N GLN A 587 -13.98 2.28 -9.83
CA GLN A 587 -14.81 1.87 -8.70
C GLN A 587 -14.23 2.36 -7.37
N ASN A 588 -12.90 2.27 -7.23
CA ASN A 588 -12.16 2.70 -6.05
C ASN A 588 -11.00 3.59 -6.47
N LEU A 589 -10.67 4.56 -5.63
CA LEU A 589 -9.71 5.62 -5.97
C LEU A 589 -8.53 5.74 -5.02
N GLN A 590 -8.74 5.60 -3.72
CA GLN A 590 -7.71 5.87 -2.73
C GLN A 590 -7.48 4.71 -1.79
N ALA A 591 -6.22 4.43 -1.53
CA ALA A 591 -5.75 3.52 -0.50
C ALA A 591 -4.37 3.99 -0.05
N VAL A 592 -4.11 4.00 1.25
CA VAL A 592 -2.86 4.53 1.80
C VAL A 592 -1.97 3.38 2.28
N PRO A 593 -0.98 2.97 1.46
CA PRO A 593 -0.09 1.86 1.77
C PRO A 593 1.05 2.31 2.70
N PRO A 594 1.87 1.37 3.20
CA PRO A 594 3.00 1.71 4.06
C PRO A 594 4.13 2.49 3.37
N THR A 595 4.26 2.40 2.04
CA THR A 595 5.30 3.07 1.22
C THR A 595 6.74 2.78 1.65
N GLY A 596 7.00 1.56 2.15
CA GLY A 596 8.29 1.23 2.76
C GLY A 596 9.51 1.30 1.84
N SER A 597 9.34 1.10 0.53
CA SER A 597 10.44 1.17 -0.45
C SER A 597 10.48 2.50 -1.20
N ILE A 598 9.33 2.92 -1.75
CA ILE A 598 9.27 4.12 -2.58
C ILE A 598 9.55 5.43 -1.82
N SER A 599 9.31 5.45 -0.52
CA SER A 599 9.59 6.63 0.29
C SER A 599 11.09 6.98 0.32
N TYR A 600 11.98 5.99 0.27
CA TYR A 600 13.42 6.23 0.25
C TYR A 600 13.87 6.89 -1.06
N ILE A 601 13.40 6.40 -2.19
CA ILE A 601 13.76 6.99 -3.50
C ILE A 601 13.10 8.35 -3.72
N ASN A 602 11.96 8.60 -3.08
CA ASN A 602 11.21 9.85 -3.18
C ASN A 602 11.65 10.89 -2.14
N HIS A 603 12.54 10.57 -1.22
CA HIS A 603 12.94 11.42 -0.10
C HIS A 603 11.74 11.86 0.74
N SER A 604 11.01 10.87 1.24
CA SER A 604 9.79 11.07 2.03
C SER A 604 9.86 10.32 3.35
N THR A 605 9.10 10.78 4.34
CA THR A 605 8.71 9.91 5.44
C THR A 605 7.69 8.91 4.93
N SER A 606 7.67 7.70 5.50
CA SER A 606 6.81 6.63 5.02
C SER A 606 5.34 6.91 5.36
N SER A 607 4.48 6.79 4.38
CA SER A 607 3.03 6.88 4.54
C SER A 607 2.59 8.15 5.30
N ILE A 608 1.59 8.02 6.16
CA ILE A 608 1.13 9.14 7.00
C ILE A 608 1.37 8.90 8.49
N HIS A 609 2.09 7.82 8.84
CA HIS A 609 2.49 7.60 10.23
C HIS A 609 3.73 8.44 10.57
N PRO A 610 4.01 8.65 11.87
CA PRO A 610 5.22 9.36 12.27
C PRO A 610 6.47 8.52 12.01
N ILE A 611 7.61 9.16 11.95
CA ILE A 611 8.89 8.46 11.85
C ILE A 611 9.10 7.53 13.05
N ALA A 612 9.77 6.41 12.82
CA ALA A 612 10.18 5.50 13.91
C ALA A 612 11.46 5.99 14.60
N SER A 613 12.29 6.76 13.90
CA SER A 613 13.53 7.33 14.42
C SER A 613 13.92 8.54 13.56
N LYS A 614 14.58 9.54 14.17
CA LYS A 614 15.08 10.72 13.45
C LYS A 614 16.08 10.33 12.36
N ILE A 615 16.98 9.43 12.68
CA ILE A 615 17.91 8.83 11.73
C ILE A 615 17.68 7.33 11.79
N GLU A 616 17.11 6.82 10.70
CA GLU A 616 16.84 5.39 10.57
C GLU A 616 18.12 4.66 10.25
N ILE A 617 18.37 3.54 10.91
CA ILE A 617 19.52 2.68 10.67
C ILE A 617 19.04 1.43 9.98
N ARG A 618 19.54 1.17 8.78
CA ARG A 618 19.17 0.01 7.99
C ARG A 618 20.39 -0.84 7.68
N LYS A 619 20.18 -2.14 7.59
CA LYS A 619 21.20 -3.09 7.19
C LYS A 619 20.99 -3.42 5.71
N GLU A 620 21.92 -3.00 4.86
CA GLU A 620 21.82 -3.13 3.41
C GLU A 620 22.88 -4.11 2.90
N GLY A 621 22.53 -5.38 2.81
CA GLY A 621 23.37 -6.43 2.23
C GLY A 621 24.80 -6.41 2.71
N LYS A 622 25.75 -6.37 1.78
CA LYS A 622 27.19 -6.36 2.08
C LYS A 622 27.70 -5.03 2.61
N LEU A 623 26.94 -3.93 2.46
CA LEU A 623 27.33 -2.62 2.96
C LEU A 623 27.25 -2.53 4.49
N GLY A 624 26.41 -3.36 5.13
CA GLY A 624 26.15 -3.26 6.54
C GLY A 624 25.19 -2.12 6.88
N ARG A 625 25.50 -1.33 7.90
CA ARG A 625 24.64 -0.25 8.38
C ARG A 625 24.65 0.96 7.44
N VAL A 626 23.45 1.41 7.05
CA VAL A 626 23.22 2.63 6.28
C VAL A 626 22.27 3.52 7.07
N TYR A 627 22.58 4.80 7.13
CA TYR A 627 21.86 5.79 7.92
C TYR A 627 20.99 6.65 6.99
N TYR A 628 19.72 6.80 7.35
CA TYR A 628 18.75 7.58 6.59
C TYR A 628 18.12 8.64 7.48
N PRO A 629 18.46 9.93 7.25
CA PRO A 629 17.88 11.01 8.02
C PRO A 629 16.46 11.32 7.53
N ALA A 630 15.57 11.72 8.45
CA ALA A 630 14.23 12.14 8.07
C ALA A 630 14.29 13.34 7.11
N PRO A 631 13.41 13.39 6.10
CA PRO A 631 13.36 14.49 5.14
C PRO A 631 13.16 15.85 5.80
N PHE A 632 13.80 16.87 5.28
CA PHE A 632 13.75 18.28 5.72
C PHE A 632 14.31 18.53 7.14
N MET A 633 14.86 17.52 7.79
CA MET A 633 15.39 17.65 9.14
C MET A 633 16.70 18.47 9.11
N THR A 634 16.77 19.44 10.02
CA THR A 634 17.94 20.26 10.27
C THR A 634 18.23 20.29 11.77
N ASN A 635 19.39 20.80 12.17
CA ASN A 635 19.70 20.94 13.59
C ASN A 635 18.77 21.94 14.32
N ASP A 636 18.06 22.79 13.57
CA ASP A 636 17.17 23.81 14.12
C ASP A 636 15.71 23.34 14.30
N ASN A 637 15.30 22.23 13.67
CA ASN A 637 13.90 21.77 13.70
C ASN A 637 13.73 20.36 14.28
N LEU A 638 14.71 19.85 14.99
CA LEU A 638 14.70 18.48 15.56
C LEU A 638 13.49 18.23 16.46
N GLU A 639 13.00 19.24 17.16
CA GLU A 639 11.86 19.12 18.08
C GLU A 639 10.58 18.65 17.40
N TYR A 640 10.43 18.89 16.09
CA TYR A 640 9.24 18.50 15.33
C TYR A 640 9.30 17.05 14.82
N TYR A 641 10.41 16.36 15.08
CA TYR A 641 10.64 14.97 14.62
C TYR A 641 10.52 13.98 15.79
N THR A 642 9.52 14.17 16.64
CA THR A 642 9.20 13.20 17.68
C THR A 642 8.81 11.87 17.03
N ASP A 643 9.40 10.78 17.49
CA ASP A 643 9.16 9.46 16.91
C ASP A 643 7.80 8.88 17.30
N ALA A 644 7.36 7.87 16.56
CA ALA A 644 6.05 7.25 16.70
C ALA A 644 5.82 6.65 18.09
N TYR A 645 6.85 6.08 18.70
CA TYR A 645 6.76 5.48 20.02
C TYR A 645 6.50 6.53 21.10
N GLU A 646 7.13 7.70 20.99
CA GLU A 646 6.94 8.81 21.94
C GLU A 646 5.60 9.52 21.73
N ILE A 647 5.15 9.66 20.48
CA ILE A 647 3.84 10.25 20.15
C ILE A 647 2.71 9.41 20.76
N GLY A 648 2.82 8.10 20.63
CA GLY A 648 1.85 7.15 21.18
C GLY A 648 0.67 6.85 20.26
N PRO A 649 -0.02 5.75 20.52
CA PRO A 649 -1.03 5.21 19.59
C PRO A 649 -2.27 6.11 19.45
N GLU A 650 -2.70 6.83 20.50
CA GLU A 650 -3.91 7.66 20.42
C GLU A 650 -3.80 8.77 19.38
N LYS A 651 -2.68 9.50 19.36
CA LYS A 651 -2.48 10.61 18.42
C LYS A 651 -2.32 10.10 16.98
N ILE A 652 -1.72 8.94 16.82
CA ILE A 652 -1.62 8.29 15.51
C ILE A 652 -3.01 7.87 15.02
N ILE A 653 -3.81 7.26 15.88
CA ILE A 653 -5.20 6.88 15.57
C ILE A 653 -6.02 8.12 15.21
N ASP A 654 -5.91 9.21 15.98
CA ASP A 654 -6.63 10.45 15.69
C ASP A 654 -6.28 10.99 14.29
N THR A 655 -5.02 10.93 13.92
CA THR A 655 -4.55 11.37 12.61
C THR A 655 -5.15 10.51 11.49
N TYR A 656 -5.10 9.18 11.66
CA TYR A 656 -5.68 8.24 10.68
C TYR A 656 -7.21 8.36 10.63
N ALA A 657 -7.87 8.62 11.75
CA ALA A 657 -9.31 8.83 11.78
C ALA A 657 -9.72 10.08 10.98
N ALA A 658 -8.93 11.14 11.04
CA ALA A 658 -9.17 12.33 10.23
C ALA A 658 -9.06 12.02 8.72
N ALA A 659 -8.02 11.27 8.33
CA ALA A 659 -7.80 10.90 6.93
C ALA A 659 -8.85 9.93 6.41
N THR A 660 -9.22 8.92 7.19
CA THR A 660 -10.09 7.82 6.74
C THR A 660 -11.46 8.26 6.30
N GLN A 661 -11.95 9.39 6.80
CA GLN A 661 -13.23 9.99 6.40
C GLN A 661 -13.32 10.23 4.90
N HIS A 662 -12.18 10.47 4.25
CA HIS A 662 -12.08 10.89 2.86
C HIS A 662 -11.37 9.87 1.96
N VAL A 663 -11.07 8.69 2.49
CA VAL A 663 -10.42 7.59 1.75
C VAL A 663 -11.44 6.46 1.58
N ASP A 664 -11.74 6.11 0.35
CA ASP A 664 -12.77 5.11 0.07
C ASP A 664 -12.36 3.67 0.43
N GLN A 665 -11.08 3.37 0.38
CA GLN A 665 -10.57 2.08 0.86
C GLN A 665 -9.94 2.27 2.25
N GLY A 666 -8.81 1.63 2.52
CA GLY A 666 -8.20 1.63 3.84
C GLY A 666 -6.87 2.37 3.91
N LEU A 667 -6.34 2.39 5.12
CA LEU A 667 -5.04 2.97 5.44
C LEU A 667 -4.28 1.96 6.29
N SER A 668 -3.03 1.71 5.93
CA SER A 668 -2.18 0.78 6.68
C SER A 668 -1.74 1.43 7.99
N LEU A 669 -2.55 1.24 9.02
CA LEU A 669 -2.31 1.80 10.35
C LEU A 669 -1.43 0.88 11.17
N THR A 670 -0.16 1.25 11.38
CA THR A 670 0.71 0.59 12.35
C THR A 670 0.61 1.32 13.68
N LEU A 671 0.43 0.56 14.76
CA LEU A 671 0.43 1.10 16.11
C LEU A 671 1.78 0.84 16.78
N PHE A 672 2.37 1.88 17.31
CA PHE A 672 3.71 1.87 17.90
C PHE A 672 3.57 1.98 19.42
N PHE A 673 4.17 1.03 20.13
CA PHE A 673 4.14 0.99 21.59
C PHE A 673 5.57 0.98 22.14
N LYS A 674 5.77 1.64 23.27
CA LYS A 674 7.02 1.57 24.02
C LYS A 674 7.23 0.16 24.57
N ASP A 675 8.46 -0.17 24.89
CA ASP A 675 8.85 -1.47 25.49
C ASP A 675 8.15 -1.77 26.83
N THR A 676 7.63 -0.73 27.48
CA THR A 676 6.87 -0.84 28.75
C THR A 676 5.39 -1.16 28.55
N ALA A 677 4.92 -1.25 27.31
CA ALA A 677 3.50 -1.49 27.03
C ALA A 677 3.08 -2.91 27.41
N THR A 678 1.82 -3.03 27.80
CA THR A 678 1.19 -4.29 28.22
C THR A 678 0.13 -4.71 27.19
N THR A 679 -0.36 -5.94 27.30
CA THR A 679 -1.50 -6.41 26.48
C THR A 679 -2.75 -5.56 26.71
N ARG A 680 -2.91 -5.02 27.92
CA ARG A 680 -4.02 -4.09 28.23
C ARG A 680 -3.92 -2.81 27.42
N ASP A 681 -2.72 -2.27 27.23
CA ASP A 681 -2.50 -1.08 26.41
C ASP A 681 -2.86 -1.35 24.95
N ILE A 682 -2.53 -2.54 24.44
CA ILE A 682 -2.89 -2.95 23.09
C ILE A 682 -4.42 -3.03 22.94
N ASN A 683 -5.11 -3.68 23.89
CA ASN A 683 -6.56 -3.77 23.86
C ASN A 683 -7.23 -2.38 23.91
N LYS A 684 -6.72 -1.48 24.73
CA LYS A 684 -7.22 -0.10 24.79
C LYS A 684 -7.11 0.61 23.44
N ALA A 685 -5.96 0.45 22.78
CA ALA A 685 -5.74 1.05 21.46
C ALA A 685 -6.68 0.48 20.40
N GLN A 686 -6.94 -0.83 20.42
CA GLN A 686 -7.90 -1.47 19.52
C GLN A 686 -9.31 -0.91 19.70
N ILE A 687 -9.77 -0.79 20.95
CA ILE A 687 -11.09 -0.25 21.28
C ILE A 687 -11.18 1.23 20.86
N TYR A 688 -10.12 1.99 21.13
CA TYR A 688 -10.05 3.39 20.73
C TYR A 688 -10.14 3.53 19.21
N ALA A 689 -9.39 2.72 18.45
CA ALA A 689 -9.44 2.70 17.00
C ALA A 689 -10.86 2.37 16.49
N TRP A 690 -11.49 1.35 17.07
CA TRP A 690 -12.87 0.97 16.73
C TRP A 690 -13.84 2.14 16.93
N ARG A 691 -13.76 2.81 18.08
CA ARG A 691 -14.62 3.95 18.40
C ARG A 691 -14.38 5.16 17.50
N LYS A 692 -13.17 5.33 17.01
CA LYS A 692 -12.79 6.45 16.14
C LYS A 692 -13.13 6.21 14.67
N GLY A 693 -13.71 5.08 14.34
CA GLY A 693 -14.10 4.76 12.95
C GLY A 693 -12.95 4.30 12.07
N ILE A 694 -11.88 3.80 12.65
CA ILE A 694 -10.77 3.18 11.91
C ILE A 694 -11.27 1.93 11.19
N LYS A 695 -10.84 1.74 9.95
CA LYS A 695 -11.25 0.62 9.12
C LYS A 695 -10.41 -0.62 9.30
N THR A 696 -9.09 -0.44 9.46
CA THR A 696 -8.14 -1.54 9.61
C THR A 696 -7.00 -1.18 10.55
N ILE A 697 -6.43 -2.19 11.19
CA ILE A 697 -5.15 -2.09 11.90
C ILE A 697 -4.19 -3.04 11.22
N TYR A 698 -3.00 -2.55 10.92
CA TYR A 698 -1.92 -3.28 10.30
C TYR A 698 -1.02 -3.91 11.37
N TYR A 699 0.26 -3.58 11.46
CA TYR A 699 1.15 -4.11 12.49
C TYR A 699 0.95 -3.48 13.85
N ILE A 700 1.14 -4.29 14.89
CA ILE A 700 1.45 -3.81 16.24
C ILE A 700 2.97 -3.90 16.40
N ARG A 701 3.60 -2.78 16.71
CA ARG A 701 5.05 -2.68 16.79
C ARG A 701 5.48 -2.23 18.18
N LEU A 702 6.30 -3.06 18.83
CA LEU A 702 6.85 -2.75 20.15
C LEU A 702 8.28 -2.25 19.97
N ARG A 703 8.64 -1.19 20.69
CA ARG A 703 10.00 -0.71 20.72
C ARG A 703 10.88 -1.71 21.45
N GLN A 704 11.97 -2.14 20.81
CA GLN A 704 12.95 -3.01 21.40
C GLN A 704 14.28 -2.28 21.46
N LEU A 705 14.57 -1.63 22.58
CA LEU A 705 15.76 -0.81 22.77
C LEU A 705 17.06 -1.61 22.55
N ALA A 706 17.06 -2.89 22.91
CA ALA A 706 18.19 -3.78 22.70
C ALA A 706 18.48 -4.05 21.21
N LEU A 707 17.50 -3.82 20.34
CA LEU A 707 17.60 -3.99 18.90
C LEU A 707 17.65 -2.67 18.16
N GLU A 708 17.63 -1.54 18.87
CA GLU A 708 17.76 -0.22 18.26
C GLU A 708 19.11 -0.13 17.54
N GLY A 709 19.06 0.21 16.24
CA GLY A 709 20.25 0.22 15.38
C GLY A 709 20.55 -1.12 14.71
N THR A 710 19.78 -2.17 15.03
CA THR A 710 19.68 -3.33 14.17
C THR A 710 18.46 -3.13 13.29
N GLU A 711 18.53 -3.67 12.07
CA GLU A 711 17.49 -3.54 11.12
C GLU A 711 16.15 -3.97 11.58
N VAL A 712 15.18 -3.18 11.28
CA VAL A 712 13.79 -3.60 11.34
C VAL A 712 13.38 -3.94 9.92
N ASP A 713 13.17 -5.20 9.68
CA ASP A 713 12.61 -5.62 8.42
C ASP A 713 11.21 -5.05 8.29
N GLY A 714 11.05 -4.17 7.32
CA GLY A 714 9.75 -3.77 6.87
C GLY A 714 8.99 -4.99 6.37
N CYS A 715 7.69 -4.88 6.24
CA CYS A 715 6.87 -5.87 5.56
C CYS A 715 7.48 -6.20 4.20
N VAL A 716 7.70 -7.49 3.90
CA VAL A 716 8.23 -7.93 2.61
C VAL A 716 7.37 -7.41 1.46
N SER A 717 6.05 -7.32 1.65
CA SER A 717 5.14 -6.75 0.66
C SER A 717 5.36 -5.25 0.44
N CYS A 718 5.87 -4.53 1.44
CA CYS A 718 6.16 -3.11 1.31
C CYS A 718 7.45 -2.86 0.52
N MET A 719 8.33 -3.84 0.48
CA MET A 719 9.51 -3.84 -0.36
C MET A 719 9.22 -4.33 -1.78
N LEU A 720 8.06 -4.94 -1.95
CA LEU A 720 7.53 -5.32 -3.24
C LEU A 720 6.77 -4.15 -3.88
#